data_77a7199ddffbbd118b265bd847f03a55
#
_entry.id   77a7199ddffbbd118b265bd847f03a55
#
_cell.length_a   1.000
_cell.length_b   1.000
_cell.length_c   1.000
_cell.angle_alpha   90.00
_cell.angle_beta   90.00
_cell.angle_gamma   90.00
#
_symmetry.space_group_name_H-M   'P 1'
#
loop_
_entity.id
_entity.type
_entity.pdbx_description
1 polymer ?
#
loop_
_entity_poly.entity_id
_entity_poly.type
_entity_poly.pdbx_seq_one_letter_code
_entity_poly.pdbx_strand_id
1 'polypeptide(L)'
;VTSQFGVLLRQWRQRAGLSQEALAQLAGVGIRTVRGLEIGERTDPRMGTVRSLADALELTGAERAELFAAAGRDEPIPVEPVRFAPLAEAAETLKVAIESRWRREEEQRQIHDPVPLPVRWDGAPPELRDSWLNIGGEADLGGRLDQIVEVYRKVGSRRLVVLGRAGSGKTVLTTRFVLDLLKARDVTDPVPVIFSLGSWHPERVGLRDWMAEQLIRDHPFLGAPGPSGGTVAAALVDAQRVLPVLDGFDEIAAGLHRPALNALNTTTLPLLLTSRVDEYRDAVEGTDVLTSAAAVVLADLTCDDLADYLPRTTRKKVWAPVLDEVRGGGALAKVLTTPLMVALARRIYSDTPDHDPAELLRFHDADEIERHLLGSFVPAVYGQEAERVQPWLGYLADHLTRLGTHDVAWWQFGTSAKVTGLAVGAAVGLADLVIETPMVGALTGRGLLFAAMIGLVTGVIFGLAHWWVVRGSPIEPTRTQLRLRGRIGANVWSRGLLGLAFCGAVGGAFALVQTMVYWLVLPGWKMNMGVLADAVTFFLVFGLGGALVFGLVAALEAPLDVRSAGSPADVIDANRRHVLTVGAVVVPVFALFVVAATHVGVRALVALRFQVVWTPASALALGLVGGIGGGLAYVLSLTAWGQWMIFARVWLPLTGRLPWRLPEFLDDAYRRGVLRRAGAVYQFRHARLQEHFARLR
;
A
#
# COMPACT_ATOMS: atom_id res chain seq x y z
N VAL A 1 -22.46 18.54 54.37
CA VAL A 1 -23.36 17.98 53.35
C VAL A 1 -22.63 16.82 52.73
N THR A 2 -23.13 15.60 52.96
CA THR A 2 -22.59 14.36 52.40
C THR A 2 -22.71 14.43 50.87
N SER A 3 -21.62 14.21 50.12
CA SER A 3 -21.67 14.18 48.65
C SER A 3 -22.48 12.99 48.16
N GLN A 4 -23.17 13.10 47.05
CA GLN A 4 -23.90 11.97 46.42
C GLN A 4 -22.99 10.76 46.23
N PHE A 5 -21.73 10.97 45.85
CA PHE A 5 -20.68 9.96 45.74
C PHE A 5 -20.45 9.24 47.08
N GLY A 6 -20.33 9.97 48.20
CA GLY A 6 -20.08 9.39 49.51
C GLY A 6 -21.25 8.57 50.03
N VAL A 7 -22.48 8.97 49.70
CA VAL A 7 -23.71 8.20 50.07
C VAL A 7 -23.71 6.88 49.31
N LEU A 8 -23.51 6.87 48.00
CA LEU A 8 -23.47 5.69 47.16
C LEU A 8 -22.32 4.74 47.56
N LEU A 9 -21.12 5.26 47.78
CA LEU A 9 -19.97 4.48 48.22
C LEU A 9 -20.24 3.74 49.50
N ARG A 10 -20.86 4.44 50.51
CA ARG A 10 -21.23 3.85 51.78
C ARG A 10 -22.32 2.80 51.63
N GLN A 11 -23.31 3.02 50.78
CA GLN A 11 -24.41 2.11 50.54
C GLN A 11 -23.88 0.81 49.92
N TRP A 12 -23.03 0.86 48.90
CA TRP A 12 -22.50 -0.34 48.27
C TRP A 12 -21.47 -1.08 49.13
N ARG A 13 -20.66 -0.35 49.91
CA ARG A 13 -19.80 -0.98 50.89
C ARG A 13 -20.59 -1.77 51.94
N GLN A 14 -21.68 -1.18 52.46
CA GLN A 14 -22.55 -1.86 53.43
C GLN A 14 -23.25 -3.08 52.81
N ARG A 15 -23.67 -2.98 51.54
CA ARG A 15 -24.26 -4.10 50.82
C ARG A 15 -23.25 -5.26 50.62
N ALA A 16 -21.97 -4.91 50.35
CA ALA A 16 -20.88 -5.86 50.25
C ALA A 16 -20.42 -6.43 51.63
N GLY A 17 -20.99 -5.96 52.73
CA GLY A 17 -20.60 -6.41 54.07
C GLY A 17 -19.21 -5.99 54.53
N LEU A 18 -18.63 -5.00 53.89
CA LEU A 18 -17.24 -4.59 54.14
C LEU A 18 -17.16 -3.47 55.20
N SER A 19 -16.12 -3.54 56.07
CA SER A 19 -15.75 -2.40 56.91
C SER A 19 -15.00 -1.34 56.05
N GLN A 20 -14.86 -0.11 56.53
CA GLN A 20 -14.07 0.95 55.84
C GLN A 20 -12.60 0.53 55.68
N GLU A 21 -12.05 -0.21 56.65
CA GLU A 21 -10.70 -0.77 56.61
C GLU A 21 -10.56 -1.86 55.55
N ALA A 22 -11.54 -2.79 55.50
CA ALA A 22 -11.55 -3.86 54.52
C ALA A 22 -11.64 -3.30 53.07
N LEU A 23 -12.54 -2.34 52.83
CA LEU A 23 -12.65 -1.70 51.55
C LEU A 23 -11.37 -0.94 51.17
N ALA A 24 -10.74 -0.22 52.10
CA ALA A 24 -9.50 0.52 51.88
C ALA A 24 -8.37 -0.46 51.50
N GLN A 25 -8.26 -1.60 52.15
CA GLN A 25 -7.27 -2.61 51.87
C GLN A 25 -7.51 -3.27 50.49
N LEU A 26 -8.74 -3.66 50.16
CA LEU A 26 -9.09 -4.26 48.88
C LEU A 26 -8.88 -3.28 47.73
N ALA A 27 -9.23 -2.01 47.90
CA ALA A 27 -9.07 -0.99 46.88
C ALA A 27 -7.65 -0.42 46.79
N GLY A 28 -6.70 -0.81 47.67
CA GLY A 28 -5.34 -0.27 47.69
C GLY A 28 -5.28 1.22 48.03
N VAL A 29 -6.26 1.77 48.80
CA VAL A 29 -6.34 3.18 49.16
C VAL A 29 -6.23 3.36 50.66
N GLY A 30 -5.88 4.56 51.13
CA GLY A 30 -5.78 4.81 52.56
C GLY A 30 -7.17 4.83 53.23
N ILE A 31 -7.31 4.27 54.45
CA ILE A 31 -8.57 4.26 55.21
C ILE A 31 -9.14 5.67 55.43
N ARG A 32 -8.26 6.68 55.64
CA ARG A 32 -8.64 8.09 55.74
C ARG A 32 -9.26 8.60 54.43
N THR A 33 -8.91 8.03 53.28
CA THR A 33 -9.48 8.38 51.97
C THR A 33 -10.90 7.86 51.85
N VAL A 34 -11.14 6.59 52.18
CA VAL A 34 -12.48 6.00 52.19
C VAL A 34 -13.40 6.75 53.14
N ARG A 35 -12.96 6.96 54.39
CA ARG A 35 -13.73 7.72 55.38
C ARG A 35 -14.03 9.14 54.92
N GLY A 36 -13.02 9.90 54.45
CA GLY A 36 -13.20 11.27 53.96
C GLY A 36 -14.16 11.37 52.78
N LEU A 37 -14.18 10.37 51.88
CA LEU A 37 -15.13 10.31 50.78
C LEU A 37 -16.56 10.00 51.24
N GLU A 38 -16.76 9.08 52.20
CA GLU A 38 -18.09 8.71 52.73
C GLU A 38 -18.73 9.83 53.55
N ILE A 39 -17.93 10.65 54.27
CA ILE A 39 -18.46 11.76 55.09
C ILE A 39 -18.51 13.10 54.35
N GLY A 40 -17.99 13.13 53.12
CA GLY A 40 -18.00 14.31 52.28
C GLY A 40 -16.93 15.35 52.59
N GLU A 41 -15.90 15.03 53.39
CA GLU A 41 -14.70 15.86 53.57
C GLU A 41 -13.86 15.97 52.30
N ARG A 42 -13.96 14.95 51.41
CA ARG A 42 -13.35 14.92 50.10
C ARG A 42 -14.47 14.75 49.07
N THR A 43 -14.66 15.75 48.23
CA THR A 43 -15.75 15.77 47.24
C THR A 43 -15.32 15.49 45.83
N ASP A 44 -14.02 15.51 45.54
CA ASP A 44 -13.45 15.25 44.19
C ASP A 44 -12.42 14.12 44.24
N PRO A 45 -12.86 12.85 44.20
CA PRO A 45 -11.93 11.71 44.15
C PRO A 45 -11.23 11.61 42.81
N ARG A 46 -9.93 11.23 42.82
CA ARG A 46 -9.18 10.97 41.58
C ARG A 46 -9.78 9.78 40.86
N MET A 47 -9.79 9.79 39.51
CA MET A 47 -10.32 8.74 38.64
C MET A 47 -9.78 7.33 39.01
N GLY A 48 -8.48 7.22 39.29
CA GLY A 48 -7.88 5.97 39.74
C GLY A 48 -8.46 5.45 41.06
N THR A 49 -8.78 6.34 42.01
CA THR A 49 -9.41 6.00 43.28
C THR A 49 -10.84 5.50 43.09
N VAL A 50 -11.63 6.16 42.25
CA VAL A 50 -13.01 5.73 41.92
C VAL A 50 -13.01 4.35 41.29
N ARG A 51 -12.09 4.11 40.36
CA ARG A 51 -11.94 2.79 39.72
C ARG A 51 -11.57 1.70 40.72
N SER A 52 -10.53 1.92 41.53
CA SER A 52 -10.13 0.93 42.56
C SER A 52 -11.24 0.61 43.56
N LEU A 53 -12.04 1.63 43.93
CA LEU A 53 -13.19 1.40 44.82
C LEU A 53 -14.32 0.60 44.13
N ALA A 54 -14.60 0.90 42.86
CA ALA A 54 -15.59 0.19 42.05
C ALA A 54 -15.18 -1.28 41.82
N ASP A 55 -13.88 -1.53 41.58
CA ASP A 55 -13.32 -2.87 41.41
C ASP A 55 -13.39 -3.68 42.73
N ALA A 56 -13.00 -3.07 43.86
CA ALA A 56 -13.03 -3.71 45.17
C ALA A 56 -14.46 -4.01 45.67
N LEU A 57 -15.45 -3.30 45.17
CA LEU A 57 -16.87 -3.53 45.48
C LEU A 57 -17.57 -4.45 44.47
N GLU A 58 -16.86 -4.95 43.47
CA GLU A 58 -17.38 -5.82 42.40
C GLU A 58 -18.69 -5.28 41.78
N LEU A 59 -18.74 -3.95 41.52
CA LEU A 59 -19.95 -3.30 41.02
C LEU A 59 -20.26 -3.75 39.59
N THR A 60 -21.55 -3.97 39.31
CA THR A 60 -22.04 -4.26 37.94
C THR A 60 -21.86 -3.01 37.04
N GLY A 61 -21.90 -3.18 35.70
CA GLY A 61 -21.73 -2.08 34.78
C GLY A 61 -22.62 -0.87 35.03
N ALA A 62 -23.90 -1.08 35.39
CA ALA A 62 -24.83 -0.01 35.70
C ALA A 62 -24.49 0.71 37.02
N GLU A 63 -24.16 -0.03 38.08
CA GLU A 63 -23.78 0.51 39.38
C GLU A 63 -22.44 1.23 39.34
N ARG A 64 -21.54 0.76 38.49
CA ARG A 64 -20.26 1.38 38.21
C ARG A 64 -20.43 2.74 37.52
N ALA A 65 -21.27 2.79 36.47
CA ALA A 65 -21.60 4.04 35.78
C ALA A 65 -22.22 5.06 36.74
N GLU A 66 -23.09 4.62 37.65
CA GLU A 66 -23.71 5.48 38.69
C GLU A 66 -22.69 6.05 39.68
N LEU A 67 -21.70 5.24 40.09
CA LEU A 67 -20.61 5.71 40.96
C LEU A 67 -19.69 6.76 40.23
N PHE A 68 -19.39 6.54 38.98
CA PHE A 68 -18.60 7.49 38.18
C PHE A 68 -19.36 8.78 37.92
N ALA A 69 -20.64 8.71 37.58
CA ALA A 69 -21.51 9.89 37.41
C ALA A 69 -21.62 10.71 38.70
N ALA A 70 -21.76 10.03 39.87
CA ALA A 70 -21.80 10.68 41.18
C ALA A 70 -20.45 11.36 41.56
N ALA A 71 -19.35 10.92 40.98
CA ALA A 71 -18.05 11.60 41.07
C ALA A 71 -17.93 12.80 40.13
N GLY A 72 -18.98 13.14 39.36
CA GLY A 72 -18.95 14.22 38.34
C GLY A 72 -18.10 13.92 37.15
N ARG A 73 -17.98 12.63 36.78
CA ARG A 73 -17.12 12.13 35.70
C ARG A 73 -17.86 11.09 34.90
N ASP A 74 -17.80 11.17 33.60
CA ASP A 74 -18.24 10.05 32.75
C ASP A 74 -17.29 8.88 32.96
N GLU A 75 -17.86 7.69 33.09
CA GLU A 75 -17.07 6.46 33.09
C GLU A 75 -16.28 6.47 31.78
N PRO A 76 -14.95 6.37 31.79
CA PRO A 76 -14.24 6.14 30.55
C PRO A 76 -14.83 4.83 30.00
N ILE A 77 -15.42 4.90 28.80
CA ILE A 77 -15.89 3.70 28.07
C ILE A 77 -14.87 2.62 28.37
N PRO A 78 -15.23 1.51 29.00
CA PRO A 78 -14.28 0.45 29.23
C PRO A 78 -13.69 0.17 27.86
N VAL A 79 -12.42 0.48 27.65
CA VAL A 79 -11.64 -0.26 26.66
C VAL A 79 -11.71 -1.65 27.24
N GLU A 80 -12.68 -2.44 26.75
CA GLU A 80 -12.72 -3.86 27.06
C GLU A 80 -11.27 -4.31 26.91
N PRO A 81 -10.69 -5.00 27.91
CA PRO A 81 -9.37 -5.58 27.74
C PRO A 81 -9.52 -6.34 26.44
N VAL A 82 -8.75 -5.93 25.38
CA VAL A 82 -8.88 -6.46 24.02
C VAL A 82 -8.99 -7.96 24.22
N ARG A 83 -10.22 -8.47 24.20
CA ARG A 83 -10.46 -9.92 24.33
C ARG A 83 -9.75 -10.44 23.12
N PHE A 84 -8.64 -11.15 23.35
CA PHE A 84 -7.95 -11.85 22.30
C PHE A 84 -9.02 -12.64 21.57
N ALA A 85 -9.40 -12.19 20.38
CA ALA A 85 -10.42 -12.88 19.60
C ALA A 85 -9.96 -14.34 19.55
N PRO A 86 -10.77 -15.31 19.99
CA PRO A 86 -10.36 -16.71 19.94
C PRO A 86 -9.82 -16.94 18.53
N LEU A 87 -8.65 -17.58 18.39
CA LEU A 87 -8.04 -17.81 17.07
C LEU A 87 -9.03 -18.43 16.07
N ALA A 88 -10.01 -19.18 16.59
CA ALA A 88 -11.11 -19.71 15.81
C ALA A 88 -12.01 -18.62 15.20
N GLU A 89 -12.37 -17.57 15.95
CA GLU A 89 -13.21 -16.46 15.48
C GLU A 89 -12.45 -15.62 14.44
N ALA A 90 -11.16 -15.38 14.67
CA ALA A 90 -10.30 -14.70 13.72
C ALA A 90 -10.14 -15.50 12.42
N ALA A 91 -10.04 -16.84 12.50
CA ALA A 91 -9.99 -17.72 11.35
C ALA A 91 -11.31 -17.70 10.56
N GLU A 92 -12.48 -17.69 11.24
CA GLU A 92 -13.78 -17.60 10.57
C GLU A 92 -13.99 -16.22 9.90
N THR A 93 -13.57 -15.14 10.54
CA THR A 93 -13.59 -13.80 9.94
C THR A 93 -12.71 -13.75 8.70
N LEU A 94 -11.51 -14.33 8.77
CA LEU A 94 -10.59 -14.45 7.63
C LEU A 94 -11.21 -15.28 6.50
N LYS A 95 -11.86 -16.42 6.81
CA LYS A 95 -12.57 -17.24 5.83
C LYS A 95 -13.58 -16.42 5.05
N VAL A 96 -14.46 -15.68 5.74
CA VAL A 96 -15.50 -14.87 5.10
C VAL A 96 -14.89 -13.81 4.17
N ALA A 97 -13.82 -13.16 4.61
CA ALA A 97 -13.11 -12.16 3.80
C ALA A 97 -12.48 -12.77 2.54
N ILE A 98 -11.82 -13.92 2.67
CA ILE A 98 -11.19 -14.65 1.55
C ILE A 98 -12.26 -15.14 0.57
N GLU A 99 -13.33 -15.78 1.05
CA GLU A 99 -14.42 -16.29 0.21
C GLU A 99 -15.08 -15.17 -0.59
N SER A 100 -15.41 -14.06 0.06
CA SER A 100 -16.03 -12.89 -0.57
C SER A 100 -15.11 -12.23 -1.62
N ARG A 101 -13.79 -12.20 -1.37
CA ARG A 101 -12.80 -11.66 -2.31
C ARG A 101 -12.70 -12.52 -3.55
N TRP A 102 -12.50 -13.84 -3.40
CA TRP A 102 -12.24 -14.73 -4.52
C TRP A 102 -13.49 -15.06 -5.34
N ARG A 103 -14.69 -15.07 -4.73
CA ARG A 103 -15.94 -15.14 -5.51
C ARG A 103 -16.11 -13.95 -6.45
N ARG A 104 -15.86 -12.74 -5.95
CA ARG A 104 -15.90 -11.54 -6.80
C ARG A 104 -14.87 -11.59 -7.92
N GLU A 105 -13.67 -12.09 -7.63
CA GLU A 105 -12.61 -12.26 -8.64
C GLU A 105 -13.00 -13.30 -9.70
N GLU A 106 -13.63 -14.41 -9.29
CA GLU A 106 -14.13 -15.46 -10.19
C GLU A 106 -15.22 -14.93 -11.14
N GLU A 107 -16.18 -14.15 -10.60
CA GLU A 107 -17.23 -13.48 -11.37
C GLU A 107 -16.63 -12.48 -12.36
N GLN A 108 -15.69 -11.66 -11.93
CA GLN A 108 -15.03 -10.65 -12.77
C GLN A 108 -14.19 -11.26 -13.89
N ARG A 109 -13.59 -12.42 -13.65
CA ARG A 109 -12.85 -13.15 -14.68
C ARG A 109 -13.74 -13.82 -15.69
N GLN A 110 -15.05 -13.86 -15.45
CA GLN A 110 -16.01 -14.57 -16.30
C GLN A 110 -15.59 -16.02 -16.58
N ILE A 111 -15.05 -16.70 -15.55
CA ILE A 111 -14.51 -18.06 -15.70
C ILE A 111 -15.61 -19.03 -16.14
N HIS A 112 -16.86 -18.78 -15.78
CA HIS A 112 -18.03 -19.61 -16.08
C HIS A 112 -18.87 -19.15 -17.28
N ASP A 113 -18.46 -18.12 -18.00
CA ASP A 113 -19.29 -17.57 -19.07
C ASP A 113 -18.69 -17.92 -20.47
N PRO A 114 -19.41 -18.64 -21.32
CA PRO A 114 -20.65 -19.40 -21.07
C PRO A 114 -20.40 -20.74 -20.38
N VAL A 115 -19.18 -21.26 -20.46
CA VAL A 115 -18.70 -22.53 -19.87
C VAL A 115 -17.23 -22.33 -19.45
N PRO A 116 -16.77 -22.89 -18.32
CA PRO A 116 -15.36 -22.81 -17.97
C PRO A 116 -14.48 -23.55 -18.98
N LEU A 117 -13.30 -22.97 -19.28
CA LEU A 117 -12.28 -23.68 -20.04
C LEU A 117 -11.84 -24.95 -19.26
N PRO A 118 -11.70 -26.10 -19.91
CA PRO A 118 -11.25 -27.30 -19.25
C PRO A 118 -9.78 -27.16 -18.85
N VAL A 119 -9.49 -27.16 -17.56
CA VAL A 119 -8.14 -27.23 -17.02
C VAL A 119 -7.90 -28.65 -16.53
N ARG A 120 -6.86 -29.31 -17.08
CA ARG A 120 -6.44 -30.67 -16.72
C ARG A 120 -4.97 -30.67 -16.35
N TRP A 121 -4.55 -31.70 -15.65
CA TRP A 121 -3.15 -31.93 -15.30
C TRP A 121 -2.86 -33.42 -15.18
N ASP A 122 -1.60 -33.73 -15.29
CA ASP A 122 -1.04 -35.05 -15.06
C ASP A 122 0.01 -35.01 -13.95
N GLY A 123 0.39 -36.16 -13.41
CA GLY A 123 1.49 -36.24 -12.46
C GLY A 123 2.80 -35.74 -13.09
N ALA A 124 3.55 -34.95 -12.35
CA ALA A 124 4.85 -34.45 -12.81
C ALA A 124 5.88 -35.59 -12.92
N PRO A 125 6.89 -35.45 -13.82
CA PRO A 125 8.01 -36.37 -13.90
C PRO A 125 8.76 -36.50 -12.55
N PRO A 126 9.41 -37.64 -12.29
CA PRO A 126 10.05 -37.94 -11.02
C PRO A 126 11.09 -36.90 -10.58
N GLU A 127 11.78 -36.27 -11.53
CA GLU A 127 12.78 -35.23 -11.28
C GLU A 127 12.22 -33.91 -10.72
N LEU A 128 10.90 -33.69 -10.76
CA LEU A 128 10.22 -32.49 -10.29
C LEU A 128 9.38 -32.72 -9.03
N ARG A 129 9.40 -33.89 -8.44
CA ARG A 129 8.69 -34.25 -7.22
C ARG A 129 9.57 -35.07 -6.29
N ASP A 130 9.23 -35.08 -5.03
CA ASP A 130 9.91 -35.93 -4.05
C ASP A 130 9.53 -37.41 -4.21
N SER A 131 10.25 -38.28 -3.53
CA SER A 131 9.97 -39.73 -3.53
C SER A 131 8.59 -40.01 -2.91
N TRP A 132 7.89 -41.03 -3.40
CA TRP A 132 6.60 -41.44 -2.86
C TRP A 132 6.64 -41.80 -1.37
N LEU A 133 7.80 -42.27 -0.88
CA LEU A 133 8.01 -42.55 0.54
C LEU A 133 7.91 -41.31 1.38
N ASN A 134 8.51 -40.19 0.92
CA ASN A 134 8.47 -38.89 1.64
C ASN A 134 7.13 -38.20 1.48
N ILE A 135 6.41 -38.42 0.39
CA ILE A 135 5.08 -37.87 0.10
C ILE A 135 3.99 -38.52 0.97
N GLY A 136 4.23 -39.77 1.39
CA GLY A 136 3.29 -40.53 2.22
C GLY A 136 2.47 -41.57 1.46
N GLY A 137 2.97 -42.02 0.32
CA GLY A 137 2.38 -43.10 -0.52
C GLY A 137 2.16 -42.68 -1.97
N GLU A 138 2.12 -43.67 -2.84
CA GLU A 138 1.82 -43.44 -4.26
C GLU A 138 0.35 -43.09 -4.47
N ALA A 139 0.10 -42.08 -5.28
CA ALA A 139 -1.26 -41.62 -5.61
C ALA A 139 -1.35 -41.27 -7.10
N ASP A 140 -2.47 -41.58 -7.70
CA ASP A 140 -2.83 -41.04 -8.99
C ASP A 140 -3.19 -39.55 -8.81
N LEU A 141 -2.35 -38.72 -9.39
CA LEU A 141 -2.46 -37.25 -9.30
C LEU A 141 -3.14 -36.62 -10.52
N GLY A 142 -3.42 -37.42 -11.58
CA GLY A 142 -4.15 -36.90 -12.75
C GLY A 142 -5.54 -36.38 -12.38
N GLY A 143 -5.98 -35.31 -13.06
CA GLY A 143 -7.29 -34.75 -12.72
C GLY A 143 -7.72 -33.54 -13.54
N ARG A 144 -8.90 -33.05 -13.19
CA ARG A 144 -9.56 -31.88 -13.78
C ARG A 144 -9.80 -30.82 -12.69
N LEU A 145 -10.13 -29.62 -13.13
CA LEU A 145 -10.26 -28.43 -12.27
C LEU A 145 -11.14 -28.65 -11.02
N ASP A 146 -12.25 -29.37 -11.15
CA ASP A 146 -13.17 -29.70 -10.07
C ASP A 146 -12.64 -30.76 -9.07
N GLN A 147 -11.56 -31.44 -9.42
CA GLN A 147 -10.96 -32.52 -8.61
C GLN A 147 -9.73 -32.08 -7.81
N ILE A 148 -9.31 -30.82 -7.92
CA ILE A 148 -8.03 -30.37 -7.33
C ILE A 148 -7.98 -30.52 -5.80
N VAL A 149 -9.10 -30.31 -5.11
CA VAL A 149 -9.18 -30.48 -3.64
C VAL A 149 -9.05 -31.96 -3.27
N GLU A 150 -9.64 -32.87 -4.08
CA GLU A 150 -9.53 -34.30 -3.87
C GLU A 150 -8.10 -34.78 -4.09
N VAL A 151 -7.46 -34.35 -5.18
CA VAL A 151 -6.05 -34.64 -5.46
C VAL A 151 -5.15 -34.15 -4.34
N TYR A 152 -5.33 -32.90 -3.88
CA TYR A 152 -4.59 -32.34 -2.75
C TYR A 152 -4.79 -33.18 -1.47
N ARG A 153 -6.01 -33.67 -1.22
CA ARG A 153 -6.33 -34.52 -0.07
C ARG A 153 -5.73 -35.92 -0.16
N LYS A 154 -5.49 -36.46 -1.36
CA LYS A 154 -4.81 -37.74 -1.59
C LYS A 154 -3.30 -37.68 -1.30
N VAL A 155 -2.69 -36.50 -1.37
CA VAL A 155 -1.28 -36.29 -1.02
C VAL A 155 -1.12 -36.37 0.50
N GLY A 156 -0.44 -37.41 1.00
CA GLY A 156 -0.30 -37.69 2.45
C GLY A 156 0.36 -36.54 3.21
N SER A 157 1.38 -35.92 2.64
CA SER A 157 2.09 -34.76 3.21
C SER A 157 1.31 -33.44 3.13
N ARG A 158 0.24 -33.36 2.33
CA ARG A 158 -0.49 -32.11 2.02
C ARG A 158 0.41 -31.02 1.42
N ARG A 159 1.44 -31.42 0.67
CA ARG A 159 2.33 -30.50 -0.05
C ARG A 159 2.22 -30.82 -1.55
N LEU A 160 1.70 -29.85 -2.32
CA LEU A 160 1.44 -30.01 -3.74
C LEU A 160 2.06 -28.86 -4.53
N VAL A 161 2.87 -29.21 -5.55
CA VAL A 161 3.40 -28.26 -6.53
C VAL A 161 2.58 -28.34 -7.80
N VAL A 162 2.10 -27.21 -8.29
CA VAL A 162 1.35 -27.07 -9.54
C VAL A 162 2.23 -26.36 -10.56
N LEU A 163 2.70 -27.08 -11.53
CA LEU A 163 3.57 -26.58 -12.59
C LEU A 163 2.76 -26.32 -13.88
N GLY A 164 3.16 -25.30 -14.62
CA GLY A 164 2.52 -25.06 -15.90
C GLY A 164 3.09 -23.86 -16.64
N ARG A 165 2.95 -23.82 -17.94
CA ARG A 165 3.42 -22.73 -18.82
C ARG A 165 2.76 -21.39 -18.48
N ALA A 166 3.30 -20.29 -18.98
CA ALA A 166 2.65 -18.98 -18.87
C ALA A 166 1.27 -19.02 -19.56
N GLY A 167 0.22 -18.60 -18.85
CA GLY A 167 -1.16 -18.62 -19.39
C GLY A 167 -1.87 -19.98 -19.33
N SER A 168 -1.29 -21.01 -18.71
CA SER A 168 -1.89 -22.36 -18.60
C SER A 168 -3.06 -22.46 -17.62
N GLY A 169 -3.39 -21.40 -16.87
CA GLY A 169 -4.52 -21.41 -15.93
C GLY A 169 -4.15 -21.66 -14.47
N LYS A 170 -2.87 -21.61 -14.07
CA LYS A 170 -2.43 -21.78 -12.66
C LYS A 170 -3.25 -20.93 -11.67
N THR A 171 -3.40 -19.63 -11.95
CA THR A 171 -4.17 -18.75 -11.06
C THR A 171 -5.67 -19.07 -11.04
N VAL A 172 -6.23 -19.61 -12.12
CA VAL A 172 -7.63 -20.10 -12.14
C VAL A 172 -7.75 -21.32 -11.23
N LEU A 173 -6.80 -22.24 -11.33
CA LEU A 173 -6.75 -23.44 -10.50
C LEU A 173 -6.58 -23.07 -9.02
N THR A 174 -5.69 -22.14 -8.65
CA THR A 174 -5.51 -21.73 -7.25
C THR A 174 -6.76 -21.05 -6.70
N THR A 175 -7.42 -20.20 -7.47
CA THR A 175 -8.69 -19.58 -7.08
C THR A 175 -9.77 -20.63 -6.83
N ARG A 176 -9.91 -21.59 -7.75
CA ARG A 176 -10.88 -22.68 -7.62
C ARG A 176 -10.56 -23.58 -6.44
N PHE A 177 -9.31 -23.96 -6.26
CA PHE A 177 -8.85 -24.72 -5.10
C PHE A 177 -9.24 -24.04 -3.78
N VAL A 178 -9.00 -22.75 -3.64
CA VAL A 178 -9.35 -22.00 -2.43
C VAL A 178 -10.86 -22.01 -2.21
N LEU A 179 -11.67 -21.71 -3.22
CA LEU A 179 -13.14 -21.66 -3.10
C LEU A 179 -13.74 -23.01 -2.80
N ASP A 180 -13.28 -24.08 -3.44
CA ASP A 180 -13.81 -25.43 -3.22
C ASP A 180 -13.35 -25.99 -1.87
N LEU A 181 -12.11 -25.70 -1.45
CA LEU A 181 -11.63 -26.10 -0.14
C LEU A 181 -12.41 -25.38 0.98
N LEU A 182 -12.73 -24.09 0.81
CA LEU A 182 -13.54 -23.32 1.76
C LEU A 182 -14.96 -23.87 1.89
N LYS A 183 -15.55 -24.35 0.80
CA LYS A 183 -16.90 -25.01 0.83
C LYS A 183 -16.88 -26.34 1.59
N ALA A 184 -15.78 -27.10 1.48
CA ALA A 184 -15.62 -28.41 2.08
C ALA A 184 -14.88 -28.38 3.43
N ARG A 185 -14.65 -27.19 4.01
CA ARG A 185 -13.87 -26.95 5.22
C ARG A 185 -14.73 -27.10 6.47
N ASP A 186 -14.22 -27.82 7.47
CA ASP A 186 -14.72 -27.80 8.83
C ASP A 186 -14.11 -26.62 9.63
N VAL A 187 -14.75 -26.22 10.76
CA VAL A 187 -14.29 -25.08 11.59
C VAL A 187 -12.86 -25.27 12.10
N THR A 188 -12.44 -26.52 12.28
CA THR A 188 -11.08 -26.87 12.74
C THR A 188 -10.04 -26.84 11.65
N ASP A 189 -10.41 -26.94 10.37
CA ASP A 189 -9.49 -26.97 9.25
C ASP A 189 -8.82 -25.58 9.03
N PRO A 190 -7.60 -25.54 8.47
CA PRO A 190 -6.96 -24.28 8.13
C PRO A 190 -7.69 -23.52 7.02
N VAL A 191 -7.63 -22.21 7.06
CA VAL A 191 -8.17 -21.32 6.03
C VAL A 191 -7.15 -21.20 4.88
N PRO A 192 -7.49 -21.59 3.64
CA PRO A 192 -6.61 -21.42 2.51
C PRO A 192 -6.47 -19.94 2.13
N VAL A 193 -5.24 -19.45 2.05
CA VAL A 193 -4.93 -18.07 1.69
C VAL A 193 -3.90 -18.04 0.56
N ILE A 194 -4.20 -17.28 -0.52
CA ILE A 194 -3.27 -17.11 -1.63
C ILE A 194 -2.27 -15.99 -1.28
N PHE A 195 -0.98 -16.33 -1.33
CA PHE A 195 0.14 -15.41 -1.17
C PHE A 195 0.92 -15.33 -2.48
N SER A 196 1.07 -14.14 -3.05
CA SER A 196 1.91 -13.91 -4.22
C SER A 196 3.38 -13.83 -3.82
N LEU A 197 4.19 -14.78 -4.30
CA LEU A 197 5.61 -14.91 -3.93
C LEU A 197 6.53 -13.83 -4.53
N GLY A 198 6.11 -13.11 -5.55
CA GLY A 198 6.93 -12.08 -6.19
C GLY A 198 7.45 -10.98 -5.26
N SER A 199 6.83 -10.79 -4.08
CA SER A 199 7.27 -9.84 -3.06
C SER A 199 8.11 -10.45 -1.94
N TRP A 200 8.32 -11.77 -1.93
CA TRP A 200 9.07 -12.43 -0.88
C TRP A 200 10.58 -12.41 -1.13
N HIS A 201 11.34 -12.03 -0.11
CA HIS A 201 12.80 -12.06 -0.14
C HIS A 201 13.30 -13.03 0.94
N PRO A 202 13.56 -14.30 0.59
CA PRO A 202 13.81 -15.38 1.55
C PRO A 202 15.05 -15.18 2.45
N GLU A 203 16.03 -14.41 1.97
CA GLU A 203 17.25 -14.11 2.75
C GLU A 203 17.05 -13.01 3.80
N ARG A 204 15.96 -12.25 3.72
CA ARG A 204 15.69 -11.13 4.63
C ARG A 204 14.62 -11.44 5.65
N VAL A 205 13.57 -12.16 5.23
CA VAL A 205 12.39 -12.43 6.05
C VAL A 205 12.01 -13.89 5.91
N GLY A 206 11.87 -14.60 7.03
CA GLY A 206 11.39 -15.98 7.06
C GLY A 206 9.99 -16.13 6.51
N LEU A 207 9.65 -17.31 5.96
CA LEU A 207 8.35 -17.57 5.34
C LEU A 207 7.18 -17.26 6.27
N ARG A 208 7.25 -17.68 7.54
CA ARG A 208 6.17 -17.48 8.53
C ARG A 208 5.94 -16.02 8.86
N ASP A 209 7.02 -15.28 9.10
CA ASP A 209 6.96 -13.85 9.39
C ASP A 209 6.43 -13.07 8.19
N TRP A 210 6.93 -13.41 6.99
CA TRP A 210 6.45 -12.81 5.75
C TRP A 210 4.95 -13.10 5.53
N MET A 211 4.46 -14.33 5.75
CA MET A 211 3.04 -14.65 5.65
C MET A 211 2.21 -13.85 6.67
N ALA A 212 2.69 -13.71 7.91
CA ALA A 212 2.01 -12.91 8.92
C ALA A 212 1.94 -11.42 8.53
N GLU A 213 3.02 -10.86 7.98
CA GLU A 213 3.04 -9.51 7.42
C GLU A 213 2.06 -9.36 6.24
N GLN A 214 2.00 -10.35 5.34
CA GLN A 214 1.03 -10.36 4.24
C GLN A 214 -0.41 -10.39 4.75
N LEU A 215 -0.71 -11.24 5.74
CA LEU A 215 -2.03 -11.36 6.35
C LEU A 215 -2.47 -10.06 7.01
N ILE A 216 -1.59 -9.40 7.78
CA ILE A 216 -1.89 -8.09 8.39
C ILE A 216 -2.13 -7.04 7.32
N ARG A 217 -1.36 -7.09 6.24
CA ARG A 217 -1.44 -6.17 5.12
C ARG A 217 -2.76 -6.29 4.35
N ASP A 218 -3.20 -7.53 4.07
CA ASP A 218 -4.44 -7.80 3.34
C ASP A 218 -5.68 -7.77 4.26
N HIS A 219 -5.49 -8.02 5.57
CA HIS A 219 -6.52 -8.11 6.59
C HIS A 219 -6.09 -7.41 7.88
N PRO A 220 -6.19 -6.07 7.98
CA PRO A 220 -5.67 -5.27 9.10
C PRO A 220 -6.16 -5.66 10.49
N PHE A 221 -7.34 -6.27 10.60
CA PHE A 221 -7.88 -6.77 11.87
C PHE A 221 -6.99 -7.86 12.50
N LEU A 222 -6.20 -8.57 11.69
CA LEU A 222 -5.24 -9.58 12.16
C LEU A 222 -3.95 -8.96 12.76
N GLY A 223 -3.75 -7.65 12.65
CA GLY A 223 -2.70 -6.91 13.34
C GLY A 223 -2.96 -6.67 14.83
N ALA A 224 -4.15 -7.05 15.33
CA ALA A 224 -4.47 -6.99 16.76
C ALA A 224 -3.52 -7.86 17.61
N PRO A 225 -3.29 -7.52 18.90
CA PRO A 225 -2.48 -8.34 19.79
C PRO A 225 -3.01 -9.77 19.89
N GLY A 226 -2.15 -10.75 19.65
CA GLY A 226 -2.44 -12.16 19.73
C GLY A 226 -2.17 -12.75 21.13
N PRO A 227 -2.58 -14.01 21.38
CA PRO A 227 -2.48 -14.67 22.69
C PRO A 227 -1.04 -14.79 23.22
N SER A 228 -0.04 -14.84 22.32
CA SER A 228 1.39 -15.10 22.65
C SER A 228 2.24 -13.84 22.70
N GLY A 229 1.65 -12.64 22.75
CA GLY A 229 2.37 -11.37 22.75
C GLY A 229 2.79 -10.85 21.37
N GLY A 230 2.55 -11.63 20.30
CA GLY A 230 2.66 -11.23 18.90
C GLY A 230 1.33 -10.71 18.34
N THR A 231 1.15 -10.79 17.02
CA THR A 231 -0.10 -10.45 16.34
C THR A 231 -1.01 -11.68 16.17
N VAL A 232 -2.31 -11.46 15.97
CA VAL A 232 -3.27 -12.53 15.64
C VAL A 232 -2.84 -13.25 14.34
N ALA A 233 -2.31 -12.52 13.35
CA ALA A 233 -1.78 -13.12 12.12
C ALA A 233 -0.65 -14.11 12.39
N ALA A 234 0.35 -13.73 13.18
CA ALA A 234 1.46 -14.62 13.57
C ALA A 234 0.94 -15.85 14.31
N ALA A 235 0.01 -15.65 15.25
CA ALA A 235 -0.61 -16.75 16.01
C ALA A 235 -1.41 -17.72 15.12
N LEU A 236 -2.11 -17.22 14.08
CA LEU A 236 -2.81 -18.08 13.11
C LEU A 236 -1.84 -18.91 12.26
N VAL A 237 -0.72 -18.30 11.82
CA VAL A 237 0.32 -18.98 11.04
C VAL A 237 1.02 -20.04 11.91
N ASP A 238 1.39 -19.71 13.14
CA ASP A 238 2.08 -20.62 14.06
C ASP A 238 1.19 -21.78 14.50
N ALA A 239 -0.09 -21.52 14.72
CA ALA A 239 -1.09 -22.54 15.05
C ALA A 239 -1.56 -23.35 13.82
N GLN A 240 -0.95 -23.13 12.64
CA GLN A 240 -1.29 -23.79 11.37
C GLN A 240 -2.79 -23.66 11.01
N ARG A 241 -3.41 -22.52 11.41
CA ARG A 241 -4.82 -22.21 11.06
C ARG A 241 -4.95 -21.56 9.68
N VAL A 242 -3.84 -21.33 8.99
CA VAL A 242 -3.74 -20.84 7.62
C VAL A 242 -3.07 -21.90 6.78
N LEU A 243 -3.70 -22.26 5.64
CA LEU A 243 -3.08 -23.07 4.59
C LEU A 243 -2.50 -22.15 3.53
N PRO A 244 -1.17 -22.05 3.41
CA PRO A 244 -0.56 -21.21 2.38
C PRO A 244 -0.76 -21.81 0.99
N VAL A 245 -1.35 -21.00 0.11
CA VAL A 245 -1.39 -21.21 -1.33
C VAL A 245 -0.41 -20.20 -1.94
N LEU A 246 0.81 -20.66 -2.22
CA LEU A 246 1.93 -19.84 -2.65
C LEU A 246 1.89 -19.72 -4.18
N ASP A 247 1.38 -18.62 -4.69
CA ASP A 247 1.21 -18.41 -6.14
C ASP A 247 2.41 -17.65 -6.74
N GLY A 248 2.97 -18.16 -7.82
CA GLY A 248 3.99 -17.49 -8.61
C GLY A 248 5.42 -17.59 -8.05
N PHE A 249 5.93 -18.81 -7.84
CA PHE A 249 7.34 -19.00 -7.49
C PHE A 249 8.28 -18.45 -8.59
N ASP A 250 7.88 -18.55 -9.85
CA ASP A 250 8.55 -17.97 -11.01
C ASP A 250 8.57 -16.42 -11.02
N GLU A 251 7.77 -15.77 -10.19
CA GLU A 251 7.73 -14.30 -10.06
C GLU A 251 8.77 -13.77 -9.05
N ILE A 252 9.42 -14.65 -8.28
CA ILE A 252 10.56 -14.30 -7.43
C ILE A 252 11.74 -13.92 -8.34
N ALA A 253 12.57 -12.97 -7.91
CA ALA A 253 13.76 -12.60 -8.66
C ALA A 253 14.64 -13.84 -8.94
N ALA A 254 15.11 -14.00 -10.18
CA ALA A 254 15.80 -15.22 -10.65
C ALA A 254 16.96 -15.67 -9.73
N GLY A 255 17.72 -14.73 -9.16
CA GLY A 255 18.80 -15.04 -8.22
C GLY A 255 18.34 -15.57 -6.86
N LEU A 256 17.04 -15.48 -6.54
CA LEU A 256 16.46 -15.88 -5.26
C LEU A 256 15.64 -17.19 -5.34
N HIS A 257 15.48 -17.80 -6.50
CA HIS A 257 14.72 -19.06 -6.64
C HIS A 257 15.29 -20.17 -5.76
N ARG A 258 16.62 -20.38 -5.79
CA ARG A 258 17.30 -21.37 -4.96
C ARG A 258 17.19 -21.07 -3.46
N PRO A 259 17.50 -19.86 -2.98
CA PRO A 259 17.24 -19.47 -1.59
C PRO A 259 15.78 -19.67 -1.17
N ALA A 260 14.83 -19.35 -2.04
CA ALA A 260 13.40 -19.53 -1.76
C ALA A 260 13.03 -21.01 -1.61
N LEU A 261 13.49 -21.87 -2.52
CA LEU A 261 13.23 -23.31 -2.44
C LEU A 261 13.86 -23.94 -1.19
N ASN A 262 15.10 -23.52 -0.83
CA ASN A 262 15.75 -23.92 0.40
C ASN A 262 14.95 -23.50 1.64
N ALA A 263 14.46 -22.26 1.68
CA ALA A 263 13.63 -21.77 2.79
C ALA A 263 12.30 -22.56 2.89
N LEU A 264 11.69 -22.92 1.77
CA LEU A 264 10.50 -23.78 1.73
C LEU A 264 10.80 -25.21 2.20
N ASN A 265 12.02 -25.72 1.98
CA ASN A 265 12.46 -27.03 2.44
C ASN A 265 12.75 -27.07 3.95
N THR A 266 12.98 -25.93 4.59
CA THR A 266 13.12 -25.87 6.08
C THR A 266 11.79 -25.98 6.82
N THR A 267 10.67 -25.92 6.14
CA THR A 267 9.33 -25.98 6.77
C THR A 267 8.59 -27.25 6.38
N THR A 268 7.84 -27.80 7.30
CA THR A 268 6.93 -28.94 7.10
C THR A 268 5.47 -28.55 6.91
N LEU A 269 5.19 -27.26 6.73
CA LEU A 269 3.83 -26.76 6.56
C LEU A 269 3.16 -27.40 5.35
N PRO A 270 1.90 -27.86 5.48
CA PRO A 270 1.06 -28.13 4.33
C PRO A 270 0.97 -26.89 3.44
N LEU A 271 1.07 -27.05 2.14
CA LEU A 271 1.02 -25.93 1.19
C LEU A 271 0.63 -26.38 -0.23
N LEU A 272 0.18 -25.41 -1.01
CA LEU A 272 0.13 -25.52 -2.47
C LEU A 272 1.07 -24.46 -3.05
N LEU A 273 1.97 -24.87 -3.96
CA LEU A 273 2.92 -23.98 -4.63
C LEU A 273 2.64 -23.97 -6.13
N THR A 274 2.61 -22.80 -6.76
CA THR A 274 2.57 -22.72 -8.23
C THR A 274 3.85 -22.15 -8.80
N SER A 275 4.27 -22.67 -9.96
CA SER A 275 5.42 -22.17 -10.70
C SER A 275 5.29 -22.45 -12.19
N ARG A 276 6.12 -21.78 -12.99
CA ARG A 276 6.44 -22.26 -14.33
C ARG A 276 7.35 -23.47 -14.23
N VAL A 277 7.27 -24.33 -15.26
CA VAL A 277 8.02 -25.59 -15.28
C VAL A 277 9.53 -25.35 -15.31
N ASP A 278 9.96 -24.44 -16.18
CA ASP A 278 11.38 -24.21 -16.44
C ASP A 278 12.06 -23.56 -15.23
N GLU A 279 11.47 -22.51 -14.64
CA GLU A 279 12.00 -21.80 -13.48
C GLU A 279 12.05 -22.70 -12.23
N TYR A 280 11.06 -23.60 -12.06
CA TYR A 280 11.09 -24.58 -10.99
C TYR A 280 12.17 -25.64 -11.22
N ARG A 281 12.33 -26.15 -12.46
CA ARG A 281 13.38 -27.10 -12.83
C ARG A 281 14.76 -26.51 -12.57
N ASP A 282 15.03 -25.27 -13.01
CA ASP A 282 16.31 -24.60 -12.80
C ASP A 282 16.64 -24.42 -11.30
N ALA A 283 15.62 -24.18 -10.48
CA ALA A 283 15.79 -24.11 -9.04
C ALA A 283 16.13 -25.48 -8.44
N VAL A 284 15.44 -26.54 -8.86
CA VAL A 284 15.64 -27.92 -8.39
C VAL A 284 17.02 -28.45 -8.79
N GLU A 285 17.48 -28.21 -10.04
CA GLU A 285 18.82 -28.65 -10.50
C GLU A 285 19.96 -28.09 -9.63
N GLY A 286 19.75 -26.98 -8.96
CA GLY A 286 20.76 -26.35 -8.10
C GLY A 286 20.58 -26.59 -6.61
N THR A 287 19.50 -27.27 -6.19
CA THR A 287 19.18 -27.54 -4.77
C THR A 287 18.68 -28.98 -4.60
N ASP A 288 17.41 -29.12 -4.34
CA ASP A 288 16.64 -30.36 -4.30
C ASP A 288 15.17 -30.02 -4.57
N VAL A 289 14.36 -30.99 -4.86
CA VAL A 289 12.91 -30.83 -4.99
C VAL A 289 12.28 -30.31 -3.70
N LEU A 290 11.09 -29.76 -3.77
CA LEU A 290 10.36 -29.38 -2.56
C LEU A 290 10.09 -30.64 -1.72
N THR A 291 10.67 -30.66 -0.51
CA THR A 291 10.64 -31.81 0.39
C THR A 291 9.22 -32.27 0.69
N SER A 292 9.00 -33.58 0.59
CA SER A 292 7.70 -34.25 0.79
C SER A 292 6.58 -33.73 -0.14
N ALA A 293 6.90 -33.08 -1.25
CA ALA A 293 5.89 -32.54 -2.15
C ALA A 293 5.62 -33.42 -3.35
N ALA A 294 4.34 -33.69 -3.61
CA ALA A 294 3.86 -34.19 -4.88
C ALA A 294 3.84 -33.02 -5.90
N ALA A 295 3.97 -33.34 -7.18
CA ALA A 295 3.88 -32.33 -8.21
C ALA A 295 2.98 -32.77 -9.37
N VAL A 296 2.26 -31.82 -9.95
CA VAL A 296 1.43 -31.98 -11.14
C VAL A 296 1.80 -30.96 -12.20
N VAL A 297 1.64 -31.30 -13.46
CA VAL A 297 1.88 -30.40 -14.60
C VAL A 297 0.56 -30.14 -15.31
N LEU A 298 0.17 -28.87 -15.46
CA LEU A 298 -1.00 -28.48 -16.22
C LEU A 298 -0.83 -28.89 -17.69
N ALA A 299 -1.80 -29.62 -18.18
CA ALA A 299 -1.85 -30.05 -19.56
C ALA A 299 -2.33 -28.91 -20.47
N ASP A 300 -1.81 -28.86 -21.66
CA ASP A 300 -2.30 -28.00 -22.73
C ASP A 300 -3.73 -28.44 -23.15
N LEU A 301 -4.52 -27.48 -23.69
CA LEU A 301 -5.84 -27.78 -24.24
C LEU A 301 -5.72 -28.66 -25.46
N THR A 302 -6.60 -29.64 -25.60
CA THR A 302 -6.67 -30.51 -26.77
C THR A 302 -7.56 -29.93 -27.86
N CYS A 303 -7.44 -30.43 -29.08
CA CYS A 303 -8.32 -30.07 -30.18
C CYS A 303 -9.80 -30.34 -29.84
N ASP A 304 -10.08 -31.43 -29.11
CA ASP A 304 -11.44 -31.77 -28.67
C ASP A 304 -11.99 -30.77 -27.66
N ASP A 305 -11.13 -30.25 -26.74
CA ASP A 305 -11.52 -29.19 -25.84
C ASP A 305 -11.93 -27.92 -26.57
N LEU A 306 -11.16 -27.55 -27.60
CA LEU A 306 -11.45 -26.38 -28.44
C LEU A 306 -12.72 -26.58 -29.26
N ALA A 307 -12.91 -27.81 -29.81
CA ALA A 307 -14.09 -28.16 -30.59
C ALA A 307 -15.38 -28.15 -29.73
N ASP A 308 -15.28 -28.48 -28.46
CA ASP A 308 -16.41 -28.39 -27.53
C ASP A 308 -16.62 -26.94 -27.03
N TYR A 309 -15.55 -26.20 -26.70
CA TYR A 309 -15.63 -24.89 -26.07
C TYR A 309 -15.98 -23.75 -27.04
N LEU A 310 -15.21 -23.56 -28.12
CA LEU A 310 -15.33 -22.40 -29.00
C LEU A 310 -16.71 -22.24 -29.64
N PRO A 311 -17.37 -23.30 -30.16
CA PRO A 311 -18.72 -23.17 -30.69
C PRO A 311 -19.80 -22.78 -29.70
N ARG A 312 -19.57 -23.07 -28.39
CA ARG A 312 -20.50 -22.65 -27.32
C ARG A 312 -20.38 -21.18 -26.95
N THR A 313 -19.28 -20.51 -27.33
CA THR A 313 -19.03 -19.11 -27.01
C THR A 313 -19.79 -18.16 -27.92
N THR A 314 -20.31 -18.62 -29.07
CA THR A 314 -21.06 -17.80 -30.02
C THR A 314 -22.15 -18.61 -30.70
N ARG A 315 -23.24 -17.98 -31.09
CA ARG A 315 -24.29 -18.61 -31.88
C ARG A 315 -23.96 -18.71 -33.38
N LYS A 316 -22.87 -18.03 -33.80
CA LYS A 316 -22.40 -18.05 -35.20
C LYS A 316 -21.51 -19.27 -35.44
N LYS A 317 -21.64 -19.96 -36.57
CA LYS A 317 -20.76 -21.08 -36.92
C LYS A 317 -19.43 -20.62 -37.55
N VAL A 318 -18.80 -19.64 -36.94
CA VAL A 318 -17.58 -19.00 -37.47
C VAL A 318 -16.29 -19.76 -37.15
N TRP A 319 -16.32 -20.65 -36.15
CA TRP A 319 -15.13 -21.37 -35.69
C TRP A 319 -14.79 -22.62 -36.51
N ALA A 320 -15.69 -23.13 -37.38
CA ALA A 320 -15.48 -24.36 -38.09
C ALA A 320 -14.17 -24.41 -38.91
N PRO A 321 -13.82 -23.39 -39.74
CA PRO A 321 -12.57 -23.41 -40.51
C PRO A 321 -11.31 -23.41 -39.62
N VAL A 322 -11.36 -22.68 -38.50
CA VAL A 322 -10.24 -22.62 -37.53
C VAL A 322 -10.05 -23.98 -36.83
N LEU A 323 -11.16 -24.63 -36.45
CA LEU A 323 -11.11 -25.94 -35.81
C LEU A 323 -10.60 -27.03 -36.77
N ASP A 324 -10.88 -26.93 -38.05
CA ASP A 324 -10.36 -27.85 -39.03
C ASP A 324 -8.84 -27.72 -39.20
N GLU A 325 -8.32 -26.48 -39.23
CA GLU A 325 -6.88 -26.21 -39.23
C GLU A 325 -6.18 -26.67 -37.94
N VAL A 326 -6.82 -26.44 -36.78
CA VAL A 326 -6.30 -26.89 -35.47
C VAL A 326 -6.18 -28.43 -35.45
N ARG A 327 -7.15 -29.16 -36.00
CA ARG A 327 -7.07 -30.63 -36.15
C ARG A 327 -5.90 -31.07 -37.04
N GLY A 328 -5.52 -30.26 -38.02
CA GLY A 328 -4.37 -30.46 -38.88
C GLY A 328 -3.02 -30.34 -38.17
N GLY A 329 -2.96 -29.85 -36.93
CA GLY A 329 -1.74 -29.78 -36.12
C GLY A 329 -0.78 -28.63 -36.50
N GLY A 330 -1.23 -27.63 -37.25
CA GLY A 330 -0.43 -26.48 -37.69
C GLY A 330 -0.02 -25.47 -36.56
N ALA A 331 0.49 -24.32 -36.97
CA ALA A 331 0.89 -23.25 -36.07
C ALA A 331 -0.25 -22.81 -35.15
N LEU A 332 -1.47 -22.76 -35.65
CA LEU A 332 -2.66 -22.36 -34.91
C LEU A 332 -3.00 -23.32 -33.77
N ALA A 333 -2.80 -24.64 -33.99
CA ALA A 333 -2.96 -25.62 -32.93
C ALA A 333 -1.99 -25.39 -31.76
N LYS A 334 -0.74 -25.03 -32.05
CA LYS A 334 0.27 -24.75 -31.03
C LYS A 334 -0.07 -23.54 -30.16
N VAL A 335 -0.68 -22.52 -30.74
CA VAL A 335 -1.06 -21.28 -30.03
C VAL A 335 -2.33 -21.48 -29.21
N LEU A 336 -3.37 -22.07 -29.82
CA LEU A 336 -4.67 -22.24 -29.17
C LEU A 336 -4.69 -23.41 -28.14
N THR A 337 -3.56 -24.07 -27.90
CA THR A 337 -3.43 -25.01 -26.77
C THR A 337 -3.38 -24.33 -25.43
N THR A 338 -3.09 -23.04 -25.35
CA THR A 338 -3.04 -22.32 -24.06
C THR A 338 -4.37 -21.66 -23.73
N PRO A 339 -4.89 -21.82 -22.49
CA PRO A 339 -6.13 -21.20 -22.06
C PRO A 339 -6.18 -19.67 -22.28
N LEU A 340 -5.03 -18.99 -22.12
CA LEU A 340 -4.93 -17.54 -22.36
C LEU A 340 -5.24 -17.18 -23.81
N MET A 341 -4.63 -17.88 -24.77
CA MET A 341 -4.82 -17.56 -26.20
C MET A 341 -6.25 -17.86 -26.64
N VAL A 342 -6.83 -18.93 -26.12
CA VAL A 342 -8.25 -19.24 -26.36
C VAL A 342 -9.17 -18.17 -25.78
N ALA A 343 -8.90 -17.68 -24.57
CA ALA A 343 -9.68 -16.60 -23.95
C ALA A 343 -9.57 -15.30 -24.77
N LEU A 344 -8.38 -14.97 -25.28
CA LEU A 344 -8.17 -13.82 -26.15
C LEU A 344 -8.89 -13.99 -27.48
N ALA A 345 -8.72 -15.14 -28.15
CA ALA A 345 -9.39 -15.45 -29.40
C ALA A 345 -10.92 -15.38 -29.27
N ARG A 346 -11.47 -15.96 -28.20
CA ARG A 346 -12.89 -15.82 -27.87
C ARG A 346 -13.29 -14.36 -27.76
N ARG A 347 -12.57 -13.56 -26.96
CA ARG A 347 -12.90 -12.15 -26.72
C ARG A 347 -12.88 -11.31 -27.99
N ILE A 348 -11.94 -11.60 -28.89
CA ILE A 348 -11.79 -10.91 -30.15
C ILE A 348 -12.90 -11.31 -31.14
N TYR A 349 -13.16 -12.62 -31.29
CA TYR A 349 -13.95 -13.15 -32.41
C TYR A 349 -15.35 -13.63 -32.02
N SER A 350 -15.61 -13.98 -30.75
CA SER A 350 -16.94 -14.42 -30.33
C SER A 350 -17.76 -13.27 -29.71
N ASP A 351 -17.11 -12.45 -28.88
CA ASP A 351 -17.77 -11.36 -28.16
C ASP A 351 -17.90 -10.09 -29.02
N THR A 352 -17.10 -9.95 -30.10
CA THR A 352 -17.09 -8.80 -31.00
C THR A 352 -17.71 -9.19 -32.36
N PRO A 353 -18.78 -8.49 -32.83
CA PRO A 353 -19.51 -8.92 -34.01
C PRO A 353 -18.77 -8.70 -35.34
N ASP A 354 -17.76 -7.83 -35.38
CA ASP A 354 -17.13 -7.33 -36.61
C ASP A 354 -15.84 -8.10 -37.00
N HIS A 355 -15.40 -9.07 -36.18
CA HIS A 355 -14.21 -9.86 -36.43
C HIS A 355 -14.54 -11.31 -36.80
N ASP A 356 -13.85 -11.86 -37.83
CA ASP A 356 -13.99 -13.24 -38.26
C ASP A 356 -12.75 -14.05 -37.82
N PRO A 357 -12.90 -15.15 -37.05
CA PRO A 357 -11.78 -15.99 -36.66
C PRO A 357 -11.03 -16.60 -37.84
N ALA A 358 -11.62 -16.68 -39.06
CA ALA A 358 -10.93 -17.08 -40.27
C ALA A 358 -9.71 -16.18 -40.60
N GLU A 359 -9.61 -14.98 -40.04
CA GLU A 359 -8.39 -14.16 -40.16
C GLU A 359 -7.15 -14.85 -39.61
N LEU A 360 -7.29 -15.70 -38.57
CA LEU A 360 -6.20 -16.45 -37.98
C LEU A 360 -5.53 -17.43 -38.96
N LEU A 361 -6.27 -17.86 -40.01
CA LEU A 361 -5.75 -18.77 -41.06
C LEU A 361 -4.75 -18.09 -42.01
N ARG A 362 -4.62 -16.76 -41.97
CA ARG A 362 -3.66 -15.99 -42.77
C ARG A 362 -2.23 -16.11 -42.24
N PHE A 363 -2.08 -16.46 -40.97
CA PHE A 363 -0.79 -16.54 -40.29
C PHE A 363 -0.29 -17.99 -40.33
N HIS A 364 1.01 -18.17 -40.61
CA HIS A 364 1.61 -19.48 -40.74
C HIS A 364 2.62 -19.76 -39.61
N ASP A 365 2.96 -18.74 -38.82
CA ASP A 365 3.88 -18.82 -37.68
C ASP A 365 3.16 -18.64 -36.36
N ALA A 366 3.53 -19.43 -35.34
CA ALA A 366 2.92 -19.39 -34.02
C ALA A 366 3.14 -18.03 -33.30
N ASP A 367 4.34 -17.48 -33.46
CA ASP A 367 4.68 -16.20 -32.85
C ASP A 367 3.90 -15.01 -33.50
N GLU A 368 3.57 -15.14 -34.79
CA GLU A 368 2.73 -14.15 -35.48
C GLU A 368 1.28 -14.22 -35.00
N ILE A 369 0.73 -15.41 -34.84
CA ILE A 369 -0.61 -15.63 -34.32
C ILE A 369 -0.73 -15.09 -32.90
N GLU A 370 0.26 -15.41 -32.04
CA GLU A 370 0.28 -14.92 -30.66
C GLU A 370 0.35 -13.38 -30.60
N ARG A 371 1.26 -12.77 -31.37
CA ARG A 371 1.38 -11.30 -31.47
C ARG A 371 0.11 -10.66 -32.00
N HIS A 372 -0.55 -11.29 -32.97
CA HIS A 372 -1.83 -10.81 -33.51
C HIS A 372 -2.94 -10.83 -32.46
N LEU A 373 -3.10 -11.93 -31.72
CA LEU A 373 -4.11 -12.07 -30.67
C LEU A 373 -3.86 -11.05 -29.53
N LEU A 374 -2.62 -10.88 -29.09
CA LEU A 374 -2.26 -9.91 -28.05
C LEU A 374 -2.48 -8.46 -28.55
N GLY A 375 -2.12 -8.18 -29.81
CA GLY A 375 -2.27 -6.86 -30.42
C GLY A 375 -3.73 -6.49 -30.73
N SER A 376 -4.54 -7.47 -31.13
CA SER A 376 -5.95 -7.28 -31.49
C SER A 376 -6.88 -7.18 -30.27
N PHE A 377 -6.40 -7.55 -29.08
CA PHE A 377 -7.22 -7.54 -27.87
C PHE A 377 -7.72 -6.14 -27.51
N VAL A 378 -6.82 -5.13 -27.46
CA VAL A 378 -7.22 -3.75 -27.13
C VAL A 378 -8.10 -3.13 -28.23
N PRO A 379 -7.81 -3.25 -29.52
CA PRO A 379 -8.73 -2.85 -30.58
C PRO A 379 -10.12 -3.47 -30.46
N ALA A 380 -10.21 -4.76 -30.18
CA ALA A 380 -11.52 -5.44 -30.03
C ALA A 380 -12.31 -4.92 -28.83
N VAL A 381 -11.66 -4.53 -27.73
CA VAL A 381 -12.32 -4.10 -26.49
C VAL A 381 -12.63 -2.60 -26.49
N TYR A 382 -11.80 -1.77 -27.14
CA TYR A 382 -11.93 -0.31 -27.16
C TYR A 382 -12.50 0.25 -28.45
N GLY A 383 -12.56 -0.54 -29.54
CA GLY A 383 -13.03 -0.07 -30.83
C GLY A 383 -12.29 1.17 -31.32
N GLN A 384 -13.00 2.23 -31.67
CA GLN A 384 -12.43 3.49 -32.17
C GLN A 384 -11.50 4.21 -31.18
N GLU A 385 -11.62 3.94 -29.87
CA GLU A 385 -10.76 4.54 -28.86
C GLU A 385 -9.39 3.84 -28.73
N ALA A 386 -9.19 2.69 -29.38
CA ALA A 386 -8.01 1.87 -29.24
C ALA A 386 -6.71 2.61 -29.60
N GLU A 387 -6.71 3.36 -30.71
CA GLU A 387 -5.55 4.14 -31.16
C GLU A 387 -5.08 5.14 -30.10
N ARG A 388 -6.01 5.70 -29.33
CA ARG A 388 -5.72 6.64 -28.25
C ARG A 388 -5.24 5.94 -26.98
N VAL A 389 -5.75 4.74 -26.68
CA VAL A 389 -5.51 4.00 -25.44
C VAL A 389 -4.23 3.17 -25.50
N GLN A 390 -3.88 2.60 -26.66
CA GLN A 390 -2.68 1.78 -26.83
C GLN A 390 -1.37 2.47 -26.40
N PRO A 391 -1.11 3.74 -26.77
CA PRO A 391 0.09 4.45 -26.30
C PRO A 391 0.16 4.59 -24.78
N TRP A 392 -0.99 4.77 -24.11
CA TRP A 392 -1.07 4.88 -22.65
C TRP A 392 -0.78 3.56 -21.95
N LEU A 393 -1.35 2.45 -22.46
CA LEU A 393 -1.06 1.11 -21.98
C LEU A 393 0.40 0.73 -22.24
N GLY A 394 0.95 1.08 -23.41
CA GLY A 394 2.37 0.92 -23.72
C GLY A 394 3.27 1.67 -22.75
N TYR A 395 2.90 2.91 -22.38
CA TYR A 395 3.64 3.66 -21.37
C TYR A 395 3.61 2.97 -19.99
N LEU A 396 2.44 2.51 -19.56
CA LEU A 396 2.29 1.78 -18.28
C LEU A 396 3.14 0.50 -18.29
N ALA A 397 3.08 -0.28 -19.36
CA ALA A 397 3.83 -1.52 -19.48
C ALA A 397 5.35 -1.31 -19.44
N ASP A 398 5.87 -0.33 -20.20
CA ASP A 398 7.28 0.05 -20.21
C ASP A 398 7.73 0.58 -18.83
N HIS A 399 6.89 1.39 -18.16
CA HIS A 399 7.13 1.89 -16.81
C HIS A 399 7.29 0.74 -15.80
N LEU A 400 6.37 -0.23 -15.82
CA LEU A 400 6.41 -1.38 -14.92
C LEU A 400 7.62 -2.28 -15.19
N THR A 401 7.95 -2.49 -16.47
CA THR A 401 9.13 -3.29 -16.86
C THR A 401 10.43 -2.66 -16.36
N ARG A 402 10.55 -1.33 -16.44
CA ARG A 402 11.72 -0.62 -15.90
C ARG A 402 11.83 -0.67 -14.38
N LEU A 403 10.70 -0.74 -13.69
CA LEU A 403 10.65 -0.87 -12.24
C LEU A 403 10.83 -2.32 -11.76
N GLY A 404 10.78 -3.31 -12.67
CA GLY A 404 10.81 -4.73 -12.31
C GLY A 404 9.61 -5.16 -11.48
N THR A 405 8.42 -4.56 -11.71
CA THR A 405 7.18 -4.81 -10.98
C THR A 405 6.00 -5.02 -11.92
N HIS A 406 4.97 -5.66 -11.43
CA HIS A 406 3.68 -5.77 -12.12
C HIS A 406 2.62 -4.81 -11.56
N ASP A 407 2.93 -4.08 -10.48
CA ASP A 407 2.02 -3.22 -9.75
C ASP A 407 2.00 -1.79 -10.29
N VAL A 408 0.89 -1.37 -10.87
CA VAL A 408 0.64 0.03 -11.24
C VAL A 408 0.33 0.83 -9.97
N ALA A 409 1.38 1.22 -9.27
CA ALA A 409 1.31 2.01 -8.05
C ALA A 409 1.36 3.50 -8.39
N TRP A 410 0.28 4.22 -8.12
CA TRP A 410 0.12 5.63 -8.48
C TRP A 410 1.23 6.54 -7.92
N TRP A 411 1.83 6.18 -6.81
CA TRP A 411 2.93 6.93 -6.16
C TRP A 411 4.30 6.68 -6.80
N GLN A 412 4.41 5.72 -7.72
CA GLN A 412 5.67 5.39 -8.38
C GLN A 412 5.83 6.05 -9.76
N PHE A 413 4.82 6.75 -10.27
CA PHE A 413 4.90 7.37 -11.61
C PHE A 413 6.04 8.38 -11.77
N GLY A 414 6.50 9.00 -10.68
CA GLY A 414 7.64 9.90 -10.68
C GLY A 414 9.00 9.19 -10.77
N THR A 415 9.11 7.94 -10.32
CA THR A 415 10.42 7.29 -10.13
C THR A 415 11.15 6.95 -11.42
N SER A 416 10.43 6.72 -12.52
CA SER A 416 11.01 6.38 -13.82
C SER A 416 11.35 7.61 -14.70
N ALA A 417 10.98 8.81 -14.28
CA ALA A 417 11.26 10.01 -15.05
C ALA A 417 12.68 10.53 -14.77
N LYS A 418 13.54 10.63 -15.80
CA LYS A 418 14.92 11.13 -15.66
C LYS A 418 15.02 12.58 -15.16
N VAL A 419 13.92 13.32 -15.23
CA VAL A 419 13.82 14.76 -14.91
C VAL A 419 12.96 15.03 -13.66
N THR A 420 12.82 14.04 -12.76
CA THR A 420 11.95 14.19 -11.58
C THR A 420 12.30 15.40 -10.72
N GLY A 421 13.58 15.59 -10.39
CA GLY A 421 14.04 16.74 -9.61
C GLY A 421 13.75 18.08 -10.31
N LEU A 422 13.91 18.14 -11.63
CA LEU A 422 13.60 19.35 -12.41
C LEU A 422 12.10 19.64 -12.44
N ALA A 423 11.27 18.63 -12.65
CA ALA A 423 9.80 18.80 -12.67
C ALA A 423 9.26 19.22 -11.30
N VAL A 424 9.74 18.61 -10.22
CA VAL A 424 9.41 18.99 -8.85
C VAL A 424 9.91 20.39 -8.54
N GLY A 425 11.16 20.71 -8.90
CA GLY A 425 11.73 22.04 -8.69
C GLY A 425 10.95 23.13 -9.44
N ALA A 426 10.57 22.88 -10.69
CA ALA A 426 9.74 23.81 -11.46
C ALA A 426 8.35 24.01 -10.83
N ALA A 427 7.71 22.94 -10.38
CA ALA A 427 6.40 23.01 -9.72
C ALA A 427 6.46 23.77 -8.39
N VAL A 428 7.48 23.51 -7.56
CA VAL A 428 7.70 24.22 -6.29
C VAL A 428 8.01 25.69 -6.54
N GLY A 429 8.94 25.98 -7.48
CA GLY A 429 9.30 27.35 -7.80
C GLY A 429 8.14 28.18 -8.35
N LEU A 430 7.29 27.58 -9.20
CA LEU A 430 6.09 28.25 -9.69
C LEU A 430 5.06 28.49 -8.58
N ALA A 431 4.87 27.52 -7.69
CA ALA A 431 3.96 27.66 -6.56
C ALA A 431 4.42 28.78 -5.62
N ASP A 432 5.72 28.86 -5.34
CA ASP A 432 6.33 29.88 -4.50
C ASP A 432 6.21 31.28 -5.14
N LEU A 433 6.49 31.37 -6.45
CA LEU A 433 6.25 32.58 -7.23
C LEU A 433 4.80 33.10 -7.07
N VAL A 434 3.81 32.22 -7.18
CA VAL A 434 2.39 32.56 -7.05
C VAL A 434 2.06 33.08 -5.64
N ILE A 435 2.67 32.48 -4.61
CA ILE A 435 2.45 32.86 -3.20
C ILE A 435 3.13 34.18 -2.86
N GLU A 436 4.36 34.37 -3.32
CA GLU A 436 5.15 35.59 -3.05
C GLU A 436 4.63 36.82 -3.80
N THR A 437 4.10 36.64 -5.01
CA THR A 437 3.64 37.72 -5.88
C THR A 437 2.68 38.71 -5.20
N PRO A 438 1.59 38.30 -4.51
CA PRO A 438 0.68 39.22 -3.83
C PRO A 438 1.28 39.95 -2.61
N MET A 439 2.33 39.37 -1.99
CA MET A 439 2.93 39.87 -0.77
C MET A 439 3.96 40.98 -1.01
N VAL A 440 4.65 40.94 -2.13
CA VAL A 440 5.73 41.88 -2.47
C VAL A 440 5.22 43.14 -3.22
N GLY A 441 3.91 43.34 -3.26
CA GLY A 441 3.33 44.47 -4.01
C GLY A 441 3.52 44.33 -5.53
N ALA A 442 3.15 43.21 -6.05
CA ALA A 442 3.47 42.63 -7.34
C ALA A 442 3.02 43.39 -8.60
N LEU A 443 2.38 44.51 -8.46
CA LEU A 443 2.04 45.37 -9.60
C LEU A 443 3.24 46.19 -10.09
N THR A 444 4.39 46.10 -9.40
CA THR A 444 5.64 46.71 -9.86
C THR A 444 6.54 45.61 -10.47
N GLY A 445 7.13 45.87 -11.64
CA GLY A 445 8.04 44.91 -12.28
C GLY A 445 9.21 44.41 -11.40
N ARG A 446 9.56 45.19 -10.38
CA ARG A 446 10.58 44.87 -9.37
C ARG A 446 10.12 43.81 -8.37
N GLY A 447 8.84 43.86 -7.91
CA GLY A 447 8.26 42.87 -7.02
C GLY A 447 8.14 41.51 -7.71
N LEU A 448 7.72 41.50 -8.98
CA LEU A 448 7.64 40.29 -9.77
C LEU A 448 9.02 39.64 -9.99
N LEU A 449 10.06 40.45 -10.25
CA LEU A 449 11.43 39.96 -10.40
C LEU A 449 11.92 39.32 -9.09
N PHE A 450 11.65 39.93 -7.94
CA PHE A 450 12.01 39.42 -6.64
C PHE A 450 11.31 38.05 -6.37
N ALA A 451 10.00 37.99 -6.55
CA ALA A 451 9.23 36.76 -6.38
C ALA A 451 9.71 35.64 -7.35
N ALA A 452 10.05 35.99 -8.60
CA ALA A 452 10.60 35.03 -9.57
C ALA A 452 11.97 34.48 -9.15
N MET A 453 12.84 35.33 -8.60
CA MET A 453 14.15 34.91 -8.12
C MET A 453 14.04 33.99 -6.89
N ILE A 454 13.17 34.32 -5.95
CA ILE A 454 12.91 33.45 -4.78
C ILE A 454 12.33 32.12 -5.22
N GLY A 455 11.30 32.12 -6.07
CA GLY A 455 10.71 30.91 -6.60
C GLY A 455 11.71 30.02 -7.33
N LEU A 456 12.63 30.62 -8.14
CA LEU A 456 13.69 29.88 -8.81
C LEU A 456 14.64 29.21 -7.81
N VAL A 457 15.09 29.93 -6.79
CA VAL A 457 16.03 29.42 -5.79
C VAL A 457 15.38 28.32 -4.94
N THR A 458 14.17 28.56 -4.45
CA THR A 458 13.39 27.57 -3.70
C THR A 458 13.16 26.32 -4.54
N GLY A 459 12.77 26.49 -5.81
CA GLY A 459 12.59 25.39 -6.75
C GLY A 459 13.85 24.56 -6.95
N VAL A 460 15.00 25.20 -7.13
CA VAL A 460 16.29 24.49 -7.28
C VAL A 460 16.61 23.69 -5.99
N ILE A 461 16.49 24.29 -4.82
CA ILE A 461 16.81 23.63 -3.54
C ILE A 461 15.91 22.43 -3.32
N PHE A 462 14.60 22.57 -3.47
CA PHE A 462 13.66 21.47 -3.27
C PHE A 462 13.72 20.42 -4.39
N GLY A 463 14.03 20.82 -5.62
CA GLY A 463 14.29 19.90 -6.72
C GLY A 463 15.52 19.01 -6.47
N LEU A 464 16.62 19.59 -5.94
CA LEU A 464 17.80 18.85 -5.53
C LEU A 464 17.52 17.96 -4.31
N ALA A 465 16.78 18.45 -3.33
CA ALA A 465 16.33 17.69 -2.17
C ALA A 465 15.54 16.46 -2.58
N HIS A 466 14.56 16.64 -3.46
CA HIS A 466 13.76 15.56 -4.03
C HIS A 466 14.64 14.52 -4.74
N TRP A 467 15.50 14.97 -5.65
CA TRP A 467 16.40 14.08 -6.38
C TRP A 467 17.31 13.25 -5.45
N TRP A 468 17.79 13.87 -4.34
CA TRP A 468 18.62 13.18 -3.36
C TRP A 468 17.81 12.15 -2.54
N VAL A 469 16.59 12.51 -2.09
CA VAL A 469 15.73 11.63 -1.29
C VAL A 469 15.24 10.44 -2.11
N VAL A 470 14.80 10.66 -3.36
CA VAL A 470 14.22 9.59 -4.20
C VAL A 470 15.28 8.60 -4.70
N ARG A 471 16.57 8.98 -4.73
CA ARG A 471 17.65 8.03 -5.03
C ARG A 471 17.78 6.90 -4.01
N GLY A 472 17.36 7.12 -2.77
CA GLY A 472 17.46 6.14 -1.69
C GLY A 472 16.27 5.19 -1.57
N SER A 473 15.04 5.66 -1.84
CA SER A 473 13.81 4.86 -1.74
C SER A 473 12.64 5.61 -2.38
N PRO A 474 11.67 4.92 -3.00
CA PRO A 474 10.44 5.55 -3.47
C PRO A 474 9.65 6.12 -2.29
N ILE A 475 9.01 7.28 -2.50
CA ILE A 475 8.15 7.90 -1.48
C ILE A 475 6.83 7.15 -1.41
N GLU A 476 6.59 6.47 -0.31
CA GLU A 476 5.37 5.70 -0.06
C GLU A 476 4.27 6.57 0.55
N PRO A 477 2.98 6.22 0.32
CA PRO A 477 1.87 6.90 0.96
C PRO A 477 1.90 6.77 2.49
N THR A 478 1.59 7.87 3.19
CA THR A 478 1.57 7.94 4.65
C THR A 478 0.19 8.28 5.18
N ARG A 479 -0.08 7.93 6.44
CA ARG A 479 -1.30 8.28 7.19
C ARG A 479 -0.96 9.01 8.48
N THR A 480 -1.92 9.77 9.02
CA THR A 480 -1.77 10.41 10.33
C THR A 480 -1.95 9.38 11.44
N GLN A 481 -0.92 9.18 12.24
CA GLN A 481 -0.99 8.37 13.45
C GLN A 481 -0.07 8.97 14.52
N LEU A 482 -0.67 9.40 15.64
CA LEU A 482 0.10 9.85 16.80
C LEU A 482 0.75 8.64 17.48
N ARG A 483 2.05 8.47 17.27
CA ARG A 483 2.86 7.48 17.99
C ARG A 483 3.83 8.20 18.93
N LEU A 484 3.51 8.21 20.22
CA LEU A 484 4.36 8.86 21.24
C LEU A 484 5.36 7.91 21.91
N ARG A 485 5.46 6.62 21.52
CA ARG A 485 6.38 5.65 22.12
C ARG A 485 7.06 4.75 21.06
N GLY A 486 8.37 4.52 21.20
CA GLY A 486 9.19 3.61 20.39
C GLY A 486 10.39 4.29 19.72
N ARG A 487 10.98 3.68 18.68
CA ARG A 487 12.15 4.15 17.88
C ARG A 487 12.00 5.51 17.16
N ILE A 488 11.12 6.38 17.66
CA ILE A 488 10.75 7.68 17.08
C ILE A 488 11.96 8.65 17.06
N GLY A 489 12.84 8.58 18.06
CA GLY A 489 13.91 9.55 18.22
C GLY A 489 14.85 9.68 17.02
N ALA A 490 15.28 8.59 16.42
CA ALA A 490 16.25 8.64 15.31
C ALA A 490 15.64 9.23 14.02
N ASN A 491 14.39 8.88 13.69
CA ASN A 491 13.71 9.41 12.51
C ASN A 491 13.32 10.89 12.66
N VAL A 492 12.89 11.32 13.84
CA VAL A 492 12.57 12.72 14.14
C VAL A 492 13.83 13.59 14.04
N TRP A 493 14.96 13.10 14.60
CA TRP A 493 16.23 13.81 14.53
C TRP A 493 16.79 13.91 13.10
N SER A 494 16.80 12.81 12.35
CA SER A 494 17.33 12.82 10.98
C SER A 494 16.50 13.72 10.06
N ARG A 495 15.16 13.66 10.15
CA ARG A 495 14.28 14.56 9.38
C ARG A 495 14.34 16.00 9.88
N GLY A 496 14.49 16.24 11.18
CA GLY A 496 14.73 17.57 11.72
C GLY A 496 16.01 18.20 11.19
N LEU A 497 17.11 17.46 11.12
CA LEU A 497 18.38 17.90 10.51
C LEU A 497 18.23 18.20 9.02
N LEU A 498 17.46 17.40 8.31
CA LEU A 498 17.11 17.64 6.90
C LEU A 498 16.33 18.96 6.75
N GLY A 499 15.34 19.20 7.60
CA GLY A 499 14.58 20.44 7.65
C GLY A 499 15.47 21.65 7.96
N LEU A 500 16.39 21.52 8.91
CA LEU A 500 17.39 22.55 9.23
C LEU A 500 18.22 22.92 8.00
N ALA A 501 18.76 21.92 7.32
CA ALA A 501 19.65 22.14 6.16
C ALA A 501 18.90 22.77 4.98
N PHE A 502 17.77 22.20 4.57
CA PHE A 502 17.04 22.67 3.38
C PHE A 502 16.33 24.01 3.62
N CYS A 503 15.56 24.14 4.71
CA CYS A 503 14.88 25.41 4.99
C CYS A 503 15.87 26.51 5.38
N GLY A 504 16.99 26.17 6.05
CA GLY A 504 18.06 27.12 6.31
C GLY A 504 18.71 27.61 5.02
N ALA A 505 18.98 26.71 4.05
CA ALA A 505 19.49 27.09 2.74
C ALA A 505 18.51 27.99 1.97
N VAL A 506 17.20 27.72 2.04
CA VAL A 506 16.17 28.59 1.46
C VAL A 506 16.18 29.97 2.13
N GLY A 507 16.22 30.04 3.46
CA GLY A 507 16.29 31.30 4.22
C GLY A 507 17.56 32.09 3.89
N GLY A 508 18.72 31.44 3.82
CA GLY A 508 19.98 32.08 3.40
C GLY A 508 19.93 32.60 1.96
N ALA A 509 19.36 31.82 1.05
CA ALA A 509 19.18 32.23 -0.34
C ALA A 509 18.17 33.40 -0.47
N PHE A 510 17.10 33.41 0.33
CA PHE A 510 16.17 34.54 0.41
C PHE A 510 16.91 35.83 0.78
N ALA A 511 17.74 35.80 1.81
CA ALA A 511 18.54 36.96 2.23
C ALA A 511 19.52 37.42 1.14
N LEU A 512 20.16 36.48 0.42
CA LEU A 512 21.05 36.80 -0.70
C LEU A 512 20.31 37.48 -1.86
N VAL A 513 19.13 36.94 -2.23
CA VAL A 513 18.30 37.54 -3.28
C VAL A 513 17.82 38.92 -2.87
N GLN A 514 17.36 39.10 -1.62
CA GLN A 514 16.97 40.39 -1.09
C GLN A 514 18.12 41.41 -1.14
N THR A 515 19.30 40.98 -0.74
CA THR A 515 20.53 41.78 -0.82
C THR A 515 20.84 42.19 -2.23
N MET A 516 20.76 41.28 -3.20
CA MET A 516 21.02 41.54 -4.61
C MET A 516 19.98 42.50 -5.20
N VAL A 517 18.71 42.38 -4.84
CA VAL A 517 17.66 43.32 -5.25
C VAL A 517 17.90 44.71 -4.68
N TYR A 518 18.28 44.85 -3.40
CA TYR A 518 18.63 46.12 -2.83
C TYR A 518 19.83 46.76 -3.52
N TRP A 519 20.86 45.99 -3.85
CA TRP A 519 22.02 46.46 -4.60
C TRP A 519 21.69 46.95 -6.02
N LEU A 520 20.77 46.26 -6.71
CA LEU A 520 20.30 46.63 -8.04
C LEU A 520 19.35 47.84 -8.05
N VAL A 521 18.59 48.03 -7.00
CA VAL A 521 17.44 48.97 -6.97
C VAL A 521 17.74 50.26 -6.26
N LEU A 522 18.64 50.27 -5.26
CA LEU A 522 18.93 51.44 -4.43
C LEU A 522 20.29 52.04 -4.79
N PRO A 523 20.31 53.21 -5.47
CA PRO A 523 21.59 53.85 -5.82
C PRO A 523 22.38 54.20 -4.55
N GLY A 524 23.64 53.79 -4.49
CA GLY A 524 24.53 54.05 -3.35
C GLY A 524 24.42 53.07 -2.19
N TRP A 525 23.56 52.02 -2.26
CA TRP A 525 23.52 50.98 -1.27
C TRP A 525 24.85 50.20 -1.20
N LYS A 526 25.38 50.02 0.00
CA LYS A 526 26.62 49.28 0.26
C LYS A 526 26.36 48.12 1.22
N MET A 527 27.02 47.00 0.93
CA MET A 527 27.03 45.85 1.82
C MET A 527 27.63 46.25 3.17
N ASN A 528 26.91 45.99 4.24
CA ASN A 528 27.34 46.31 5.61
C ASN A 528 27.14 45.05 6.49
N MET A 529 27.60 45.12 7.74
CA MET A 529 27.46 44.02 8.69
C MET A 529 25.98 43.68 9.03
N GLY A 530 25.04 44.62 8.82
CA GLY A 530 23.61 44.37 8.99
C GLY A 530 23.07 43.37 8.00
N VAL A 531 23.54 43.35 6.75
CA VAL A 531 23.17 42.38 5.70
C VAL A 531 23.61 40.96 6.09
N LEU A 532 24.80 40.86 6.66
CA LEU A 532 25.27 39.55 7.13
C LEU A 532 24.45 39.06 8.33
N ALA A 533 24.10 39.97 9.26
CA ALA A 533 23.25 39.65 10.39
C ALA A 533 21.84 39.23 9.95
N ASP A 534 21.24 39.88 8.94
CA ASP A 534 19.98 39.48 8.33
C ASP A 534 20.09 38.07 7.68
N ALA A 535 21.12 37.81 6.90
CA ALA A 535 21.33 36.52 6.25
C ALA A 535 21.42 35.36 7.29
N VAL A 536 22.19 35.59 8.37
CA VAL A 536 22.31 34.61 9.46
C VAL A 536 20.97 34.44 10.17
N THR A 537 20.22 35.53 10.39
CA THR A 537 18.91 35.48 11.03
C THR A 537 17.91 34.69 10.20
N PHE A 538 17.82 34.95 8.89
CA PHE A 538 16.95 34.20 8.00
C PHE A 538 17.35 32.72 7.96
N PHE A 539 18.63 32.41 7.83
CA PHE A 539 19.12 31.03 7.87
C PHE A 539 18.70 30.31 9.16
N LEU A 540 18.90 30.94 10.31
CA LEU A 540 18.55 30.35 11.60
C LEU A 540 17.04 30.23 11.80
N VAL A 541 16.27 31.27 11.49
CA VAL A 541 14.81 31.26 11.66
C VAL A 541 14.16 30.22 10.76
N PHE A 542 14.49 30.19 9.48
CA PHE A 542 13.93 29.20 8.55
C PHE A 542 14.48 27.82 8.81
N GLY A 543 15.77 27.69 9.14
CA GLY A 543 16.39 26.39 9.44
C GLY A 543 15.81 25.75 10.71
N LEU A 544 15.74 26.47 11.81
CA LEU A 544 15.16 25.95 13.06
C LEU A 544 13.65 25.70 12.92
N GLY A 545 12.94 26.59 12.22
CA GLY A 545 11.53 26.40 11.89
C GLY A 545 11.31 25.16 11.02
N GLY A 546 12.18 24.95 10.02
CA GLY A 546 12.21 23.74 9.21
C GLY A 546 12.49 22.48 10.04
N ALA A 547 13.46 22.52 10.94
CA ALA A 547 13.75 21.41 11.85
C ALA A 547 12.54 21.03 12.71
N LEU A 548 11.85 22.04 13.27
CA LEU A 548 10.62 21.85 14.05
C LEU A 548 9.51 21.19 13.19
N VAL A 549 9.27 21.72 12.00
CA VAL A 549 8.23 21.23 11.08
C VAL A 549 8.51 19.82 10.63
N PHE A 550 9.70 19.54 10.11
CA PHE A 550 10.06 18.21 9.62
C PHE A 550 10.10 17.17 10.74
N GLY A 551 10.52 17.57 11.94
CA GLY A 551 10.45 16.74 13.14
C GLY A 551 9.02 16.44 13.56
N LEU A 552 8.14 17.45 13.55
CA LEU A 552 6.71 17.28 13.87
C LEU A 552 6.01 16.38 12.85
N VAL A 553 6.27 16.59 11.57
CA VAL A 553 5.75 15.74 10.50
C VAL A 553 6.21 14.30 10.70
N ALA A 554 7.50 14.08 10.98
CA ALA A 554 8.03 12.73 11.23
C ALA A 554 7.39 12.05 12.45
N ALA A 555 6.97 12.82 13.45
CA ALA A 555 6.25 12.31 14.62
C ALA A 555 4.77 11.97 14.33
N LEU A 556 4.16 12.63 13.33
CA LEU A 556 2.78 12.44 12.92
C LEU A 556 2.61 11.44 11.78
N GLU A 557 3.68 11.13 11.04
CA GLU A 557 3.65 10.20 9.91
C GLU A 557 3.76 8.75 10.37
N ALA A 558 2.85 7.92 9.83
CA ALA A 558 2.98 6.47 9.84
C ALA A 558 2.84 5.94 8.41
N PRO A 559 3.58 4.89 8.01
CA PRO A 559 3.39 4.25 6.72
C PRO A 559 1.91 3.86 6.55
N LEU A 560 1.33 4.21 5.41
CA LEU A 560 0.00 3.75 5.06
C LEU A 560 0.16 2.33 4.53
N ASP A 561 -0.55 1.39 5.12
CA ASP A 561 -0.58 0.05 4.61
C ASP A 561 -1.42 0.04 3.31
N VAL A 562 -0.72 0.24 2.21
CA VAL A 562 -1.30 0.40 0.87
C VAL A 562 -2.05 -0.86 0.42
N ARG A 563 -1.66 -2.01 0.94
CA ARG A 563 -2.20 -3.30 0.52
C ARG A 563 -3.43 -3.73 1.31
N SER A 564 -3.70 -3.07 2.42
CA SER A 564 -4.93 -3.22 3.20
C SER A 564 -6.07 -2.34 2.72
N ALA A 565 -5.80 -1.38 1.85
CA ALA A 565 -6.83 -0.51 1.30
C ALA A 565 -7.70 -1.27 0.28
N GLY A 566 -8.98 -1.14 0.42
CA GLY A 566 -9.97 -1.81 -0.44
C GLY A 566 -9.98 -1.33 -1.89
N SER A 567 -9.46 -0.11 -2.14
CA SER A 567 -9.35 0.45 -3.49
C SER A 567 -8.20 1.44 -3.63
N PRO A 568 -7.66 1.65 -4.86
CA PRO A 568 -6.66 2.69 -5.12
C PRO A 568 -7.15 4.10 -4.75
N ALA A 569 -8.44 4.38 -4.90
CA ALA A 569 -9.05 5.66 -4.55
C ALA A 569 -8.99 5.92 -3.04
N ASP A 570 -9.23 4.91 -2.20
CA ASP A 570 -9.16 5.03 -0.74
C ASP A 570 -7.77 5.43 -0.26
N VAL A 571 -6.71 4.89 -0.91
CA VAL A 571 -5.32 5.24 -0.59
C VAL A 571 -5.00 6.69 -0.98
N ILE A 572 -5.45 7.13 -2.15
CA ILE A 572 -5.27 8.52 -2.60
C ILE A 572 -5.98 9.47 -1.63
N ASP A 573 -7.22 9.17 -1.26
CA ASP A 573 -8.03 10.00 -0.36
C ASP A 573 -7.51 9.99 1.08
N ALA A 574 -7.01 8.87 1.58
CA ALA A 574 -6.39 8.78 2.90
C ALA A 574 -5.09 9.59 2.94
N ASN A 575 -4.24 9.47 1.93
CA ASN A 575 -3.00 10.22 1.84
C ASN A 575 -3.26 11.73 1.64
N ARG A 576 -4.25 12.10 0.80
CA ARG A 576 -4.69 13.49 0.63
C ARG A 576 -5.15 14.09 1.96
N ARG A 577 -6.02 13.40 2.71
CA ARG A 577 -6.50 13.86 4.03
C ARG A 577 -5.34 14.03 5.01
N HIS A 578 -4.39 13.08 5.03
CA HIS A 578 -3.18 13.20 5.83
C HIS A 578 -2.40 14.47 5.50
N VAL A 579 -2.08 14.69 4.24
CA VAL A 579 -1.31 15.85 3.77
C VAL A 579 -2.00 17.16 4.12
N LEU A 580 -3.33 17.25 3.95
CA LEU A 580 -4.11 18.45 4.31
C LEU A 580 -4.13 18.67 5.82
N THR A 581 -4.28 17.62 6.63
CA THR A 581 -4.25 17.72 8.11
C THR A 581 -2.88 18.17 8.60
N VAL A 582 -1.80 17.60 8.07
CA VAL A 582 -0.43 17.99 8.39
C VAL A 582 -0.19 19.44 7.99
N GLY A 583 -0.61 19.86 6.80
CA GLY A 583 -0.50 21.24 6.34
C GLY A 583 -1.25 22.23 7.25
N ALA A 584 -2.47 21.88 7.66
CA ALA A 584 -3.27 22.71 8.59
C ALA A 584 -2.63 22.89 9.98
N VAL A 585 -1.79 21.95 10.41
CA VAL A 585 -1.04 22.07 11.68
C VAL A 585 0.29 22.78 11.47
N VAL A 586 1.03 22.40 10.43
CA VAL A 586 2.40 22.86 10.18
C VAL A 586 2.45 24.36 9.86
N VAL A 587 1.54 24.87 9.02
CA VAL A 587 1.54 26.29 8.61
C VAL A 587 1.41 27.23 9.82
N PRO A 588 0.40 27.10 10.72
CA PRO A 588 0.31 27.99 11.89
C PRO A 588 1.44 27.77 12.90
N VAL A 589 1.93 26.55 13.08
CA VAL A 589 3.07 26.27 13.97
C VAL A 589 4.32 26.98 13.46
N PHE A 590 4.60 26.90 12.16
CA PHE A 590 5.73 27.60 11.55
C PHE A 590 5.56 29.13 11.65
N ALA A 591 4.39 29.67 11.35
CA ALA A 591 4.10 31.09 11.46
C ALA A 591 4.31 31.62 12.89
N LEU A 592 3.79 30.91 13.89
CA LEU A 592 3.99 31.27 15.32
C LEU A 592 5.47 31.17 15.69
N PHE A 593 6.19 30.15 15.23
CA PHE A 593 7.62 30.00 15.47
C PHE A 593 8.39 31.19 14.88
N VAL A 594 8.11 31.60 13.64
CA VAL A 594 8.76 32.75 13.00
C VAL A 594 8.51 34.04 13.79
N VAL A 595 7.27 34.28 14.21
CA VAL A 595 6.94 35.45 15.04
C VAL A 595 7.72 35.46 16.37
N ALA A 596 7.78 34.31 17.04
CA ALA A 596 8.52 34.19 18.30
C ALA A 596 10.04 34.34 18.10
N ALA A 597 10.58 33.67 17.09
CA ALA A 597 12.01 33.68 16.77
C ALA A 597 12.49 35.07 16.33
N THR A 598 11.70 35.78 15.51
CA THR A 598 12.00 37.15 15.10
C THR A 598 11.91 38.11 16.27
N HIS A 599 10.93 37.95 17.16
CA HIS A 599 10.81 38.80 18.37
C HIS A 599 12.04 38.63 19.27
N VAL A 600 12.52 37.41 19.48
CA VAL A 600 13.73 37.15 20.28
C VAL A 600 14.99 37.64 19.53
N GLY A 601 15.10 37.37 18.25
CA GLY A 601 16.23 37.79 17.41
C GLY A 601 16.38 39.30 17.32
N VAL A 602 15.27 40.03 17.10
CA VAL A 602 15.27 41.49 17.07
C VAL A 602 15.73 42.08 18.43
N ARG A 603 15.24 41.53 19.55
CA ARG A 603 15.72 41.96 20.87
C ARG A 603 17.21 41.77 21.08
N ALA A 604 17.73 40.61 20.63
CA ALA A 604 19.17 40.30 20.69
C ALA A 604 20.00 41.25 19.82
N LEU A 605 19.55 41.51 18.59
CA LEU A 605 20.23 42.41 17.64
C LEU A 605 20.20 43.87 18.12
N VAL A 606 19.09 44.35 18.69
CA VAL A 606 18.99 45.67 19.29
C VAL A 606 19.93 45.77 20.50
N ALA A 607 20.04 44.77 21.33
CA ALA A 607 20.99 44.71 22.44
C ALA A 607 22.45 44.81 21.96
N LEU A 608 22.75 44.27 20.77
CA LEU A 608 24.05 44.35 20.10
C LEU A 608 24.24 45.64 19.28
N ARG A 609 23.32 46.62 19.42
CA ARG A 609 23.33 47.94 18.74
C ARG A 609 23.18 47.87 17.22
N PHE A 610 22.55 46.83 16.67
CA PHE A 610 22.14 46.80 15.27
C PHE A 610 20.82 47.58 15.09
N GLN A 611 20.74 48.37 14.01
CA GLN A 611 19.48 49.00 13.61
C GLN A 611 18.65 47.99 12.79
N VAL A 612 17.61 47.44 13.40
CA VAL A 612 16.70 46.48 12.77
C VAL A 612 15.28 47.02 12.81
N VAL A 613 14.66 47.11 11.62
CA VAL A 613 13.28 47.60 11.47
C VAL A 613 12.37 46.40 11.19
N TRP A 614 11.95 45.70 12.26
CA TRP A 614 10.97 44.64 12.16
C TRP A 614 9.73 44.99 12.97
N THR A 615 8.55 44.76 12.33
CA THR A 615 7.26 44.91 13.02
C THR A 615 6.64 43.51 13.25
N PRO A 616 5.77 43.37 14.27
CA PRO A 616 5.06 42.12 14.47
C PRO A 616 4.22 41.69 13.22
N ALA A 617 3.69 42.67 12.49
CA ALA A 617 2.94 42.42 11.27
C ALA A 617 3.82 41.84 10.15
N SER A 618 5.03 42.39 9.95
CA SER A 618 5.97 41.84 8.96
C SER A 618 6.48 40.45 9.33
N ALA A 619 6.69 40.20 10.64
CA ALA A 619 7.08 38.86 11.12
C ALA A 619 5.95 37.83 10.89
N LEU A 620 4.68 38.21 11.16
CA LEU A 620 3.54 37.34 10.90
C LEU A 620 3.37 37.08 9.40
N ALA A 621 3.48 38.12 8.57
CA ALA A 621 3.39 37.99 7.13
C ALA A 621 4.47 37.03 6.60
N LEU A 622 5.73 37.20 6.99
CA LEU A 622 6.84 36.32 6.62
C LEU A 622 6.62 34.88 7.11
N GLY A 623 6.11 34.73 8.33
CA GLY A 623 5.79 33.42 8.90
C GLY A 623 4.69 32.69 8.13
N LEU A 624 3.64 33.41 7.72
CA LEU A 624 2.55 32.85 6.92
C LEU A 624 3.02 32.48 5.51
N VAL A 625 3.75 33.38 4.84
CA VAL A 625 4.30 33.11 3.50
C VAL A 625 5.27 31.94 3.52
N GLY A 626 6.24 31.96 4.44
CA GLY A 626 7.20 30.86 4.58
C GLY A 626 6.53 29.54 5.03
N GLY A 627 5.47 29.62 5.86
CA GLY A 627 4.69 28.46 6.26
C GLY A 627 3.89 27.86 5.11
N ILE A 628 3.20 28.69 4.32
CA ILE A 628 2.42 28.23 3.16
C ILE A 628 3.38 27.75 2.04
N GLY A 629 4.39 28.55 1.68
CA GLY A 629 5.35 28.22 0.64
C GLY A 629 6.17 26.99 0.99
N GLY A 630 6.76 26.95 2.18
CA GLY A 630 7.51 25.79 2.67
C GLY A 630 6.63 24.54 2.86
N GLY A 631 5.41 24.70 3.34
CA GLY A 631 4.43 23.63 3.46
C GLY A 631 4.05 23.05 2.08
N LEU A 632 3.80 23.90 1.09
CA LEU A 632 3.50 23.48 -0.28
C LEU A 632 4.71 22.84 -0.92
N ALA A 633 5.91 23.39 -0.74
CA ALA A 633 7.17 22.81 -1.22
C ALA A 633 7.41 21.42 -0.63
N TYR A 634 7.17 21.25 0.68
CA TYR A 634 7.21 19.92 1.34
C TYR A 634 6.21 18.95 0.70
N VAL A 635 4.94 19.37 0.57
CA VAL A 635 3.88 18.54 -0.02
C VAL A 635 4.26 18.09 -1.43
N LEU A 636 4.65 19.02 -2.29
CA LEU A 636 4.93 18.73 -3.69
C LEU A 636 6.20 17.88 -3.88
N SER A 637 7.23 18.09 -3.04
CA SER A 637 8.52 17.44 -3.22
C SER A 637 8.68 16.14 -2.43
N LEU A 638 8.09 16.03 -1.25
CA LEU A 638 8.41 14.98 -0.29
C LEU A 638 7.21 14.10 0.11
N THR A 639 6.04 14.28 -0.53
CA THR A 639 4.88 13.41 -0.29
C THR A 639 4.45 12.65 -1.53
N ALA A 640 3.90 11.45 -1.34
CA ALA A 640 3.38 10.64 -2.44
C ALA A 640 2.23 11.35 -3.19
N TRP A 641 1.35 12.06 -2.47
CA TRP A 641 0.26 12.83 -3.07
C TRP A 641 0.77 14.01 -3.91
N GLY A 642 1.80 14.71 -3.45
CA GLY A 642 2.42 15.79 -4.22
C GLY A 642 3.05 15.28 -5.53
N GLN A 643 3.76 14.14 -5.49
CA GLN A 643 4.28 13.49 -6.70
C GLN A 643 3.15 13.07 -7.65
N TRP A 644 2.06 12.51 -7.12
CA TRP A 644 0.88 12.22 -7.91
C TRP A 644 0.34 13.46 -8.63
N MET A 645 0.24 14.60 -7.93
CA MET A 645 -0.23 15.85 -8.50
C MET A 645 0.69 16.34 -9.63
N ILE A 646 2.00 16.34 -9.40
CA ILE A 646 2.98 16.81 -10.40
C ILE A 646 3.02 15.86 -11.60
N PHE A 647 3.19 14.56 -11.38
CA PHE A 647 3.44 13.62 -12.47
C PHE A 647 2.15 13.13 -13.13
N ALA A 648 1.21 12.59 -12.36
CA ALA A 648 0.04 11.96 -12.93
C ALA A 648 -1.02 12.98 -13.40
N ARG A 649 -1.09 14.16 -12.77
CA ARG A 649 -2.09 15.18 -13.10
C ARG A 649 -1.57 16.29 -14.02
N VAL A 650 -0.27 16.50 -14.11
CA VAL A 650 0.30 17.60 -14.91
C VAL A 650 1.31 17.09 -15.94
N TRP A 651 2.43 16.51 -15.51
CA TRP A 651 3.55 16.19 -16.39
C TRP A 651 3.23 15.12 -17.44
N LEU A 652 2.68 13.99 -17.02
CA LEU A 652 2.39 12.87 -17.93
C LEU A 652 1.27 13.20 -18.94
N PRO A 653 0.18 13.91 -18.55
CA PRO A 653 -0.79 14.39 -19.52
C PRO A 653 -0.26 15.45 -20.47
N LEU A 654 0.54 16.43 -20.00
CA LEU A 654 1.16 17.45 -20.85
C LEU A 654 2.10 16.84 -21.89
N THR A 655 2.80 15.75 -21.53
CA THR A 655 3.68 15.01 -22.45
C THR A 655 2.95 13.98 -23.31
N GLY A 656 1.61 13.88 -23.21
CA GLY A 656 0.78 12.93 -23.97
C GLY A 656 0.96 11.47 -23.57
N ARG A 657 1.69 11.18 -22.49
CA ARG A 657 2.02 9.82 -22.06
C ARG A 657 0.90 9.11 -21.33
N LEU A 658 0.07 9.86 -20.60
CA LEU A 658 -1.14 9.36 -19.91
C LEU A 658 -2.27 10.37 -20.03
N PRO A 659 -3.54 9.96 -19.85
CA PRO A 659 -4.66 10.87 -19.93
C PRO A 659 -4.78 11.78 -18.71
N TRP A 660 -5.43 12.95 -18.87
CA TRP A 660 -5.73 13.88 -17.77
C TRP A 660 -6.58 13.23 -16.66
N ARG A 661 -7.45 12.30 -17.02
CA ARG A 661 -8.34 11.55 -16.12
C ARG A 661 -7.82 10.14 -15.89
N LEU A 662 -6.58 10.05 -15.39
CA LEU A 662 -5.90 8.76 -15.20
C LEU A 662 -6.69 7.77 -14.32
N PRO A 663 -7.30 8.14 -13.17
CA PRO A 663 -8.08 7.19 -12.38
C PRO A 663 -9.25 6.58 -13.15
N GLU A 664 -9.97 7.41 -13.94
CA GLU A 664 -11.11 6.97 -14.77
C GLU A 664 -10.64 6.00 -15.86
N PHE A 665 -9.49 6.28 -16.47
CA PHE A 665 -8.88 5.42 -17.47
C PHE A 665 -8.45 4.06 -16.89
N LEU A 666 -7.80 4.04 -15.71
CA LEU A 666 -7.40 2.79 -15.07
C LEU A 666 -8.62 1.95 -14.67
N ASP A 667 -9.70 2.60 -14.20
CA ASP A 667 -10.94 1.92 -13.85
C ASP A 667 -11.69 1.41 -15.11
N ASP A 668 -11.66 2.14 -16.21
CA ASP A 668 -12.19 1.67 -17.50
C ASP A 668 -11.39 0.48 -18.04
N ALA A 669 -10.06 0.55 -18.02
CA ALA A 669 -9.19 -0.56 -18.41
C ALA A 669 -9.40 -1.82 -17.53
N TYR A 670 -9.71 -1.62 -16.26
CA TYR A 670 -10.11 -2.69 -15.34
C TYR A 670 -11.46 -3.31 -15.76
N ARG A 671 -12.50 -2.50 -15.97
CA ARG A 671 -13.84 -2.99 -16.36
C ARG A 671 -13.80 -3.74 -17.69
N ARG A 672 -12.98 -3.30 -18.62
CA ARG A 672 -12.79 -3.95 -19.94
C ARG A 672 -11.85 -5.16 -19.88
N GLY A 673 -11.28 -5.48 -18.73
CA GLY A 673 -10.48 -6.68 -18.51
C GLY A 673 -9.05 -6.61 -19.05
N VAL A 674 -8.53 -5.43 -19.37
CA VAL A 674 -7.11 -5.21 -19.71
C VAL A 674 -6.26 -5.18 -18.45
N LEU A 675 -6.76 -4.51 -17.42
CA LEU A 675 -6.15 -4.49 -16.09
C LEU A 675 -6.96 -5.33 -15.09
N ARG A 676 -6.34 -5.68 -13.98
CA ARG A 676 -6.99 -6.26 -12.79
C ARG A 676 -6.66 -5.41 -11.57
N ARG A 677 -7.47 -5.49 -10.52
CA ARG A 677 -7.16 -4.91 -9.22
C ARG A 677 -6.49 -5.95 -8.34
N ALA A 678 -5.40 -5.54 -7.69
CA ALA A 678 -4.72 -6.31 -6.66
C ALA A 678 -4.61 -5.41 -5.41
N GLY A 679 -5.63 -5.43 -4.55
CA GLY A 679 -5.74 -4.49 -3.43
C GLY A 679 -5.87 -3.04 -3.92
N ALA A 680 -4.91 -2.20 -3.49
CA ALA A 680 -4.87 -0.77 -3.82
C ALA A 680 -4.13 -0.41 -5.12
N VAL A 681 -3.71 -1.39 -5.91
CA VAL A 681 -2.98 -1.18 -7.16
C VAL A 681 -3.68 -1.86 -8.33
N TYR A 682 -3.36 -1.42 -9.54
CA TYR A 682 -3.76 -2.12 -10.74
C TYR A 682 -2.58 -2.96 -11.26
N GLN A 683 -2.88 -4.02 -11.99
CA GLN A 683 -1.91 -4.88 -12.68
C GLN A 683 -2.44 -5.20 -14.08
N PHE A 684 -1.56 -5.44 -15.05
CA PHE A 684 -2.01 -6.08 -16.28
C PHE A 684 -2.63 -7.44 -15.96
N ARG A 685 -3.75 -7.75 -16.59
CA ARG A 685 -4.46 -9.02 -16.33
C ARG A 685 -3.59 -10.25 -16.63
N HIS A 686 -2.71 -10.13 -17.60
CA HIS A 686 -1.78 -11.17 -18.00
C HIS A 686 -0.38 -10.58 -18.21
N ALA A 687 0.65 -11.22 -17.69
CA ALA A 687 2.05 -10.78 -17.83
C ALA A 687 2.47 -10.66 -19.31
N ARG A 688 2.05 -11.61 -20.17
CA ARG A 688 2.30 -11.54 -21.63
C ARG A 688 1.71 -10.31 -22.30
N LEU A 689 0.57 -9.80 -21.81
CA LEU A 689 -0.02 -8.56 -22.32
C LEU A 689 0.86 -7.34 -21.94
N GLN A 690 1.39 -7.32 -20.72
CA GLN A 690 2.38 -6.32 -20.30
C GLN A 690 3.63 -6.36 -21.16
N GLU A 691 4.21 -7.55 -21.36
CA GLU A 691 5.40 -7.75 -22.19
C GLU A 691 5.17 -7.31 -23.65
N HIS A 692 3.99 -7.64 -24.20
CA HIS A 692 3.61 -7.23 -25.56
C HIS A 692 3.58 -5.72 -25.69
N PHE A 693 2.88 -5.01 -24.78
CA PHE A 693 2.80 -3.54 -24.82
C PHE A 693 4.14 -2.86 -24.53
N ALA A 694 4.99 -3.43 -23.70
CA ALA A 694 6.32 -2.91 -23.45
C ALA A 694 7.23 -2.97 -24.70
N ARG A 695 7.07 -4.01 -25.55
CA ARG A 695 7.84 -4.16 -26.81
C ARG A 695 7.38 -3.24 -27.94
N LEU A 696 6.13 -2.79 -27.92
CA LEU A 696 5.59 -1.87 -28.95
C LEU A 696 6.12 -0.44 -28.82
N ARG A 697 6.84 -0.12 -27.77
CA ARG A 697 7.40 1.19 -27.50
C ARG A 697 8.93 1.21 -27.59
#